data_312218b9286162968611d4a26cbbe3b0
#
_entry.id   312218b9286162968611d4a26cbbe3b0
#
_cell.length_a   1.000
_cell.length_b   1.000
_cell.length_c   1.000
_cell.angle_alpha   90.00
_cell.angle_beta   90.00
_cell.angle_gamma   90.00
#
_symmetry.space_group_name_H-M   'P 1'
#
loop_
_entity.id
_entity.type
_entity.pdbx_description
1 polymer ?
#
loop_
_entity_poly.entity_id
_entity_poly.type
_entity_poly.pdbx_seq_one_letter_code
_entity_poly.pdbx_strand_id
1 'polypeptide(L)'
;MPGIDLPGWTTFTLNDSKTKHPTMKRSFHTLFLSAVALSLCLMAASGCKDTSSAGSTLYPDSRPYTRWWWFSSEIDPADVRDQLVWLKDHGFGGVEIAWVYPMFLKDDTPHPDFLSPGWSSSVSYAKRVADSLSLGCDFTFGTLWPFSDVDLPEGDGTRSYHDSVEVARRAYTWDHPKVARILNHLDREAFGRYAGKMDAALAEACKGRRSGFFVDSWEVETEYLWTPGFDKAFFEEHGYDITPYMEGKTLYDETNIDVKYDYMKTLSGYVMREFYIPFARNATSAGAFSRAQCGGAPTDLLTAFTLVDIPETEAILYEPSFSKIAASAATLSRKDAVTAETFTCMYGWTGLRYKDGHGQSPHQGHELIGDLKLVCDALFANGTNQIIWHGFPFNKVGRTDNWFYTTCQVSTCDTCSLTGDALTGFNGYMTTVSSYMKKGCNYSDLAVYIPTEDAWMGGAYPESVTSMMPWALGEYEMRYIRTPEEFKGRQPLWVNGRFLADASYHDGILECGDASFRSLYVDVDHLSFESLESILRLAKEGLPVLMSRIPIEPGVRKDKRYDEMLMELNSLPNVSNQARIIPGEPLLEGDSLPDFWCRVDGETLYIFLANPHSGKVSYPMEYGYYLKDAGCSREITVRHHGKSEICSLDFKPGESKLLKVTRDGITSVDLGYDPKWSGTPRD
;
A
#
# COMPACT_ATOMS: atom_id res chain seq x y z
N MET A 1 21.20 22.83 -20.38
CA MET A 1 20.63 21.51 -20.05
C MET A 1 19.21 21.51 -20.59
N PRO A 2 18.81 20.62 -21.49
CA PRO A 2 17.50 20.66 -22.11
C PRO A 2 16.44 20.05 -21.17
N GLY A 3 15.32 20.76 -21.03
CA GLY A 3 14.14 20.33 -20.31
C GLY A 3 13.45 19.16 -21.02
N ILE A 4 12.92 18.24 -20.25
CA ILE A 4 12.04 17.18 -20.74
C ILE A 4 10.61 17.69 -20.55
N ASP A 5 10.00 18.06 -21.67
CA ASP A 5 8.58 18.42 -21.76
C ASP A 5 7.71 17.16 -21.60
N LEU A 6 6.70 17.27 -20.78
CA LEU A 6 5.58 16.33 -20.74
C LEU A 6 4.75 16.50 -22.03
N PRO A 7 4.27 15.42 -22.68
CA PRO A 7 3.49 15.55 -23.88
C PRO A 7 2.13 16.17 -23.58
N GLY A 8 1.94 17.35 -24.15
CA GLY A 8 0.66 18.00 -24.26
C GLY A 8 -0.20 17.33 -25.33
N TRP A 9 -1.48 17.42 -25.17
CA TRP A 9 -2.53 17.02 -26.11
C TRP A 9 -2.33 17.66 -27.47
N THR A 10 -2.04 16.88 -28.50
CA THR A 10 -2.12 17.31 -29.90
C THR A 10 -2.82 16.27 -30.76
N THR A 11 -3.93 16.70 -31.27
CA THR A 11 -4.72 16.11 -32.36
C THR A 11 -3.86 15.76 -33.55
N PHE A 12 -3.91 14.52 -34.02
CA PHE A 12 -3.39 14.13 -35.32
C PHE A 12 -4.51 13.94 -36.33
N THR A 13 -4.41 14.69 -37.38
CA THR A 13 -5.23 14.60 -38.61
C THR A 13 -4.75 13.46 -39.49
N LEU A 14 -5.73 12.70 -39.99
CA LEU A 14 -5.59 11.65 -40.99
C LEU A 14 -5.02 12.18 -42.32
N ASN A 15 -4.13 11.43 -42.90
CA ASN A 15 -3.82 11.57 -44.33
C ASN A 15 -3.82 10.19 -45.02
N ASP A 16 -4.66 10.14 -46.05
CA ASP A 16 -4.90 8.98 -46.93
C ASP A 16 -3.67 8.58 -47.76
N SER A 17 -3.42 7.31 -47.93
CA SER A 17 -2.94 6.80 -49.21
C SER A 17 -3.28 5.33 -49.44
N LYS A 18 -3.99 5.11 -50.55
CA LYS A 18 -4.40 3.87 -51.16
C LYS A 18 -3.21 3.01 -51.63
N THR A 19 -3.27 1.67 -51.55
CA THR A 19 -3.30 0.85 -52.79
C THR A 19 -3.29 -0.68 -52.53
N LYS A 20 -4.32 -1.33 -53.17
CA LYS A 20 -4.32 -2.61 -53.92
C LYS A 20 -4.15 -3.96 -53.24
N HIS A 21 -5.28 -4.70 -53.30
CA HIS A 21 -5.37 -6.18 -53.30
C HIS A 21 -4.60 -6.84 -54.46
N PRO A 22 -4.27 -8.13 -54.31
CA PRO A 22 -5.02 -9.12 -55.03
C PRO A 22 -5.36 -10.46 -54.30
N THR A 23 -6.50 -10.91 -54.68
CA THR A 23 -7.22 -12.19 -54.64
C THR A 23 -6.48 -13.53 -54.45
N MET A 24 -7.02 -14.29 -53.52
CA MET A 24 -7.53 -15.66 -53.54
C MET A 24 -6.66 -16.85 -54.01
N LYS A 25 -6.49 -17.84 -53.09
CA LYS A 25 -6.76 -19.27 -53.36
C LYS A 25 -7.05 -20.05 -52.05
N ARG A 26 -8.22 -20.72 -52.03
CA ARG A 26 -8.62 -21.72 -51.03
C ARG A 26 -7.81 -23.00 -51.18
N SER A 27 -7.39 -23.62 -50.07
CA SER A 27 -7.38 -25.08 -49.97
C SER A 27 -7.39 -25.57 -48.53
N PHE A 28 -8.20 -26.53 -48.27
CA PHE A 28 -8.50 -27.34 -47.10
C PHE A 28 -7.26 -27.73 -46.24
N HIS A 29 -7.26 -27.31 -44.96
CA HIS A 29 -6.69 -28.05 -43.82
C HIS A 29 -7.29 -27.49 -42.54
N THR A 30 -8.58 -27.67 -42.39
CA THR A 30 -9.33 -27.31 -41.18
C THR A 30 -9.72 -28.63 -40.51
N LEU A 31 -8.97 -29.03 -39.47
CA LEU A 31 -9.46 -29.88 -38.35
C LEU A 31 -8.39 -30.30 -37.33
N PHE A 32 -7.13 -29.82 -37.45
CA PHE A 32 -6.11 -30.18 -36.46
C PHE A 32 -5.49 -28.98 -35.72
N LEU A 33 -5.89 -27.76 -36.03
CA LEU A 33 -5.39 -26.53 -35.43
C LEU A 33 -6.23 -26.02 -34.26
N SER A 34 -7.45 -26.53 -34.06
CA SER A 34 -8.35 -26.07 -33.02
C SER A 34 -7.97 -26.55 -31.58
N ALA A 35 -7.26 -27.66 -31.45
CA ALA A 35 -6.88 -28.22 -30.16
C ALA A 35 -5.58 -27.62 -29.63
N VAL A 36 -4.68 -27.16 -30.51
CA VAL A 36 -3.40 -26.56 -30.10
C VAL A 36 -3.56 -25.06 -29.78
N ALA A 37 -4.47 -24.38 -30.50
CA ALA A 37 -4.80 -22.98 -30.22
C ALA A 37 -5.51 -22.79 -28.86
N LEU A 38 -6.35 -23.76 -28.45
CA LEU A 38 -7.02 -23.70 -27.13
C LEU A 38 -6.05 -23.94 -25.95
N SER A 39 -4.95 -24.68 -26.18
CA SER A 39 -3.94 -24.93 -25.16
C SER A 39 -2.97 -23.76 -25.00
N LEU A 40 -2.76 -22.95 -26.04
CA LEU A 40 -1.94 -21.73 -25.99
C LEU A 40 -2.70 -20.53 -25.39
N CYS A 41 -4.01 -20.46 -25.56
CA CYS A 41 -4.84 -19.42 -24.95
C CYS A 41 -4.98 -19.55 -23.42
N LEU A 42 -4.70 -20.73 -22.84
CA LEU A 42 -4.71 -20.92 -21.38
C LEU A 42 -3.43 -20.43 -20.68
N MET A 43 -2.34 -20.20 -21.41
CA MET A 43 -1.09 -19.68 -20.86
C MET A 43 -0.98 -18.15 -20.91
N ALA A 44 -1.74 -17.48 -21.77
CA ALA A 44 -1.74 -16.02 -21.87
C ALA A 44 -2.59 -15.33 -20.80
N ALA A 45 -3.16 -16.07 -19.86
CA ALA A 45 -3.98 -15.54 -18.77
C ALA A 45 -3.20 -15.21 -17.48
N SER A 46 -1.91 -15.44 -17.46
CA SER A 46 -1.07 -14.99 -16.36
C SER A 46 -0.38 -13.68 -16.76
N GLY A 47 -0.83 -12.60 -16.14
CA GLY A 47 -0.49 -11.20 -16.43
C GLY A 47 0.97 -10.79 -16.39
N CYS A 48 1.86 -11.59 -16.93
CA CYS A 48 3.26 -11.24 -17.09
C CYS A 48 3.66 -11.20 -18.55
N LYS A 49 4.05 -10.03 -19.01
CA LYS A 49 4.90 -9.93 -20.22
C LYS A 49 6.24 -10.58 -19.88
N ASP A 50 6.62 -11.61 -20.61
CA ASP A 50 7.89 -12.35 -20.42
C ASP A 50 9.06 -11.40 -20.14
N THR A 51 9.53 -11.42 -18.93
CA THR A 51 10.84 -10.86 -18.58
C THR A 51 11.54 -11.89 -17.69
N SER A 52 12.69 -12.38 -18.14
CA SER A 52 13.69 -12.97 -17.25
C SER A 52 13.91 -11.96 -16.11
N SER A 53 13.32 -12.20 -14.96
CA SER A 53 13.40 -11.32 -13.81
C SER A 53 14.84 -11.27 -13.29
N ALA A 54 15.53 -10.19 -13.58
CA ALA A 54 16.47 -9.72 -12.57
C ALA A 54 15.59 -9.35 -11.37
N GLY A 55 15.67 -10.13 -10.28
CA GLY A 55 14.86 -9.91 -9.07
C GLY A 55 14.96 -8.48 -8.60
N SER A 56 13.93 -8.00 -7.90
CA SER A 56 13.90 -6.66 -7.32
C SER A 56 15.23 -6.35 -6.65
N THR A 57 15.88 -5.31 -7.14
CA THR A 57 17.15 -4.86 -6.58
C THR A 57 16.99 -3.98 -5.36
N LEU A 58 15.74 -3.52 -5.06
CA LEU A 58 15.45 -2.59 -3.96
C LEU A 58 15.45 -3.29 -2.61
N TYR A 59 14.70 -4.39 -2.49
CA TYR A 59 14.74 -5.28 -1.33
C TYR A 59 15.08 -6.70 -1.79
N PRO A 60 16.37 -6.98 -2.07
CA PRO A 60 16.81 -8.31 -2.51
C PRO A 60 16.67 -9.37 -1.42
N ASP A 61 16.69 -8.94 -0.17
CA ASP A 61 16.50 -9.77 1.01
C ASP A 61 15.00 -9.86 1.36
N SER A 62 14.50 -11.05 1.62
CA SER A 62 13.11 -11.29 2.01
C SER A 62 12.91 -11.26 3.53
N ARG A 63 13.96 -11.05 4.30
CA ARG A 63 13.87 -10.91 5.76
C ARG A 63 13.12 -9.64 6.12
N PRO A 64 12.30 -9.65 7.20
CA PRO A 64 11.60 -8.45 7.64
C PRO A 64 12.58 -7.36 8.04
N TYR A 65 12.17 -6.10 7.85
CA TYR A 65 12.85 -4.93 8.38
C TYR A 65 12.16 -4.49 9.66
N THR A 66 12.79 -3.54 10.40
CA THR A 66 12.17 -2.90 11.54
C THR A 66 12.43 -1.40 11.53
N ARG A 67 11.43 -0.62 11.91
CA ARG A 67 11.69 0.76 12.30
C ARG A 67 12.54 0.76 13.55
N TRP A 68 13.61 1.54 13.52
CA TRP A 68 14.56 1.72 14.59
C TRP A 68 14.39 3.12 15.17
N TRP A 69 13.64 3.19 16.26
CA TRP A 69 13.22 4.43 16.86
C TRP A 69 14.33 5.09 17.67
N TRP A 70 14.86 6.20 17.19
CA TRP A 70 15.87 7.01 17.86
C TRP A 70 15.19 8.20 18.53
N PHE A 71 15.19 8.22 19.87
CA PHE A 71 14.41 9.16 20.70
C PHE A 71 15.18 10.42 21.08
N SER A 72 15.94 11.06 20.20
CA SER A 72 16.77 12.23 20.54
C SER A 72 17.60 11.99 21.80
N SER A 73 18.11 10.80 21.99
CA SER A 73 18.97 10.41 23.11
C SER A 73 20.42 10.32 22.68
N GLU A 74 21.32 10.06 23.62
CA GLU A 74 22.71 9.76 23.32
C GLU A 74 22.81 8.53 22.43
N ILE A 75 23.49 8.67 21.30
CA ILE A 75 23.72 7.59 20.35
C ILE A 75 25.17 7.13 20.48
N ASP A 76 25.38 6.11 21.31
CA ASP A 76 26.71 5.50 21.50
C ASP A 76 27.00 4.56 20.31
N PRO A 77 28.19 4.68 19.67
CA PRO A 77 28.60 3.78 18.59
C PRO A 77 28.64 2.30 18.97
N ALA A 78 28.93 1.95 20.22
CA ALA A 78 28.92 0.57 20.68
C ALA A 78 27.46 0.03 20.73
N ASP A 79 26.54 0.79 21.31
CA ASP A 79 25.13 0.41 21.35
C ASP A 79 24.53 0.25 19.93
N VAL A 80 24.89 1.14 19.00
CA VAL A 80 24.51 1.02 17.57
C VAL A 80 24.96 -0.29 16.99
N ARG A 81 26.25 -0.67 17.20
CA ARG A 81 26.81 -1.90 16.68
C ARG A 81 26.15 -3.13 17.30
N ASP A 82 26.01 -3.14 18.63
CA ASP A 82 25.47 -4.28 19.36
C ASP A 82 24.00 -4.55 19.00
N GLN A 83 23.20 -3.50 18.82
CA GLN A 83 21.81 -3.64 18.38
C GLN A 83 21.72 -4.16 16.94
N LEU A 84 22.52 -3.65 16.02
CA LEU A 84 22.53 -4.15 14.63
C LEU A 84 23.00 -5.61 14.54
N VAL A 85 23.96 -6.02 15.34
CA VAL A 85 24.36 -7.43 15.44
C VAL A 85 23.21 -8.27 15.97
N TRP A 86 22.59 -7.84 17.07
CA TRP A 86 21.44 -8.54 17.65
C TRP A 86 20.29 -8.70 16.63
N LEU A 87 19.91 -7.62 15.93
CA LEU A 87 18.88 -7.66 14.91
C LEU A 87 19.19 -8.68 13.78
N LYS A 88 20.45 -8.66 13.30
CA LYS A 88 20.91 -9.64 12.31
C LYS A 88 20.77 -11.08 12.82
N ASP A 89 21.19 -11.34 14.05
CA ASP A 89 21.19 -12.68 14.65
C ASP A 89 19.76 -13.17 14.91
N HIS A 90 18.78 -12.24 15.04
CA HIS A 90 17.37 -12.55 15.18
C HIS A 90 16.58 -12.51 13.86
N GLY A 91 17.27 -12.56 12.71
CA GLY A 91 16.63 -12.78 11.42
C GLY A 91 16.08 -11.51 10.75
N PHE A 92 16.44 -10.32 11.19
CA PHE A 92 16.12 -9.08 10.49
C PHE A 92 17.00 -8.87 9.27
N GLY A 93 16.45 -8.34 8.19
CA GLY A 93 17.13 -7.99 6.94
C GLY A 93 17.65 -6.56 6.91
N GLY A 94 17.13 -5.70 7.75
CA GLY A 94 17.50 -4.30 7.81
C GLY A 94 16.72 -3.49 8.83
N VAL A 95 17.07 -2.22 8.89
CA VAL A 95 16.46 -1.22 9.77
C VAL A 95 16.01 0.00 8.96
N GLU A 96 15.06 0.73 9.49
CA GLU A 96 14.72 2.08 9.08
C GLU A 96 14.97 3.01 10.26
N ILE A 97 15.94 3.91 10.17
CA ILE A 97 16.21 4.90 11.22
C ILE A 97 15.11 5.94 11.21
N ALA A 98 14.32 5.99 12.28
CA ALA A 98 13.30 6.98 12.52
C ALA A 98 13.68 7.84 13.71
N TRP A 99 13.99 9.12 13.46
CA TRP A 99 14.30 10.07 14.51
C TRP A 99 13.03 10.71 15.04
N VAL A 100 12.82 10.62 16.33
CA VAL A 100 11.67 11.24 17.00
C VAL A 100 12.12 12.10 18.16
N TYR A 101 11.41 13.19 18.41
CA TYR A 101 11.64 13.98 19.60
C TYR A 101 11.20 13.19 20.83
N PRO A 102 11.96 13.26 21.93
CA PRO A 102 11.65 12.48 23.11
C PRO A 102 10.36 12.97 23.73
N MET A 103 9.51 12.03 24.10
CA MET A 103 8.29 12.31 24.85
C MET A 103 8.58 12.59 26.34
N PHE A 104 9.74 12.20 26.83
CA PHE A 104 10.16 12.28 28.23
C PHE A 104 11.62 12.73 28.33
N LEU A 105 11.96 13.89 27.75
CA LEU A 105 13.28 14.48 27.96
C LEU A 105 13.47 14.80 29.45
N LYS A 106 14.49 14.16 30.02
CA LYS A 106 15.15 14.77 31.15
C LYS A 106 16.08 15.84 30.57
N ASP A 107 15.95 17.07 31.02
CA ASP A 107 16.66 18.27 30.53
C ASP A 107 18.17 18.11 30.32
N ASP A 108 18.78 17.09 30.89
CA ASP A 108 20.21 16.82 30.88
C ASP A 108 20.63 15.63 29.99
N THR A 109 19.76 15.06 29.16
CA THR A 109 20.15 13.92 28.30
C THR A 109 20.91 14.43 27.07
N PRO A 110 22.22 14.14 26.92
CA PRO A 110 22.95 14.53 25.72
C PRO A 110 22.37 13.87 24.48
N HIS A 111 22.04 14.65 23.49
CA HIS A 111 21.59 14.14 22.16
C HIS A 111 22.08 15.10 21.08
N PRO A 112 22.36 14.61 19.86
CA PRO A 112 22.60 15.49 18.73
C PRO A 112 21.30 16.16 18.32
N ASP A 113 21.37 17.43 17.95
CA ASP A 113 20.25 18.10 17.28
C ASP A 113 19.94 17.44 15.94
N PHE A 114 18.66 17.35 15.61
CA PHE A 114 18.22 16.79 14.34
C PHE A 114 18.87 17.52 13.15
N LEU A 115 19.33 16.78 12.16
CA LEU A 115 20.06 17.25 10.96
C LEU A 115 21.39 17.99 11.24
N SER A 116 21.85 18.03 12.50
CA SER A 116 23.18 18.58 12.83
C SER A 116 24.31 17.68 12.31
N PRO A 117 25.56 18.20 12.24
CA PRO A 117 26.72 17.37 11.92
C PRO A 117 26.89 16.15 12.85
N GLY A 118 26.54 16.31 14.15
CA GLY A 118 26.54 15.22 15.13
C GLY A 118 25.54 14.12 14.76
N TRP A 119 24.31 14.51 14.46
CA TRP A 119 23.26 13.58 13.98
C TRP A 119 23.70 12.87 12.69
N SER A 120 24.16 13.62 11.69
CA SER A 120 24.63 13.07 10.41
C SER A 120 25.77 12.07 10.60
N SER A 121 26.68 12.34 11.54
CA SER A 121 27.79 11.43 11.87
C SER A 121 27.29 10.11 12.48
N SER A 122 26.32 10.17 13.41
CA SER A 122 25.71 8.99 14.04
C SER A 122 24.95 8.14 13.04
N VAL A 123 24.13 8.75 12.18
CA VAL A 123 23.38 8.06 11.12
C VAL A 123 24.33 7.42 10.11
N SER A 124 25.36 8.15 9.67
CA SER A 124 26.37 7.62 8.74
C SER A 124 27.18 6.48 9.36
N TYR A 125 27.45 6.52 10.67
CA TYR A 125 28.09 5.41 11.37
C TYR A 125 27.18 4.18 11.38
N ALA A 126 25.91 4.32 11.76
CA ALA A 126 24.94 3.24 11.79
C ALA A 126 24.80 2.59 10.40
N LYS A 127 24.71 3.41 9.34
CA LYS A 127 24.68 2.93 7.95
C LYS A 127 25.91 2.10 7.59
N ARG A 128 27.12 2.56 7.91
CA ARG A 128 28.35 1.79 7.64
C ARG A 128 28.37 0.47 8.39
N VAL A 129 27.91 0.45 9.65
CA VAL A 129 27.83 -0.80 10.42
C VAL A 129 26.82 -1.74 9.78
N ALA A 130 25.61 -1.25 9.44
CA ALA A 130 24.59 -2.07 8.75
C ALA A 130 25.13 -2.66 7.45
N ASP A 131 25.78 -1.86 6.59
CA ASP A 131 26.40 -2.31 5.35
C ASP A 131 27.45 -3.41 5.61
N SER A 132 28.29 -3.26 6.63
CA SER A 132 29.30 -4.25 7.00
C SER A 132 28.69 -5.58 7.46
N LEU A 133 27.50 -5.53 8.03
CA LEU A 133 26.72 -6.70 8.47
C LEU A 133 25.83 -7.27 7.35
N SER A 134 25.81 -6.65 6.17
CA SER A 134 24.89 -6.97 5.08
C SER A 134 23.42 -6.79 5.43
N LEU A 135 23.13 -5.79 6.29
CA LEU A 135 21.80 -5.31 6.59
C LEU A 135 21.44 -4.12 5.69
N GLY A 136 20.15 -3.99 5.35
CA GLY A 136 19.62 -2.76 4.81
C GLY A 136 19.57 -1.67 5.87
N CYS A 137 19.60 -0.40 5.44
CA CYS A 137 19.45 0.72 6.34
C CYS A 137 18.74 1.85 5.58
N ASP A 138 17.47 2.01 5.86
CA ASP A 138 16.58 3.02 5.30
C ASP A 138 16.45 4.21 6.27
N PHE A 139 15.85 5.28 5.83
CA PHE A 139 15.68 6.49 6.61
C PHE A 139 14.25 7.00 6.50
N THR A 140 13.61 7.25 7.63
CA THR A 140 12.41 8.10 7.65
C THR A 140 12.80 9.49 7.18
N PHE A 141 12.13 9.98 6.14
CA PHE A 141 12.40 11.29 5.54
C PHE A 141 11.62 12.36 6.28
N GLY A 142 12.21 12.87 7.32
CA GLY A 142 11.60 13.76 8.31
C GLY A 142 11.79 13.26 9.73
N THR A 143 11.08 13.81 10.67
CA THR A 143 11.18 13.44 12.09
C THR A 143 9.84 13.11 12.74
N LEU A 144 8.75 13.46 12.10
CA LEU A 144 7.39 13.27 12.61
C LEU A 144 6.47 12.85 11.46
N TRP A 145 5.29 12.41 11.82
CA TRP A 145 4.18 12.11 10.92
C TRP A 145 2.89 12.82 11.39
N PRO A 146 2.16 13.45 10.50
CA PRO A 146 2.57 13.70 9.12
C PRO A 146 3.91 14.44 9.06
N PHE A 147 4.54 14.42 7.89
CA PHE A 147 5.83 15.01 7.63
C PHE A 147 5.97 16.44 8.20
N SER A 148 6.72 16.61 9.27
CA SER A 148 6.78 17.85 10.05
C SER A 148 8.12 18.04 10.74
N ASP A 149 8.37 19.25 11.27
CA ASP A 149 9.57 19.55 12.03
C ASP A 149 9.33 20.74 13.00
N VAL A 150 10.08 20.79 14.09
CA VAL A 150 10.09 21.94 15.03
C VAL A 150 10.84 23.15 14.44
N ASP A 151 11.73 22.94 13.49
CA ASP A 151 12.53 23.98 12.83
C ASP A 151 12.07 24.25 11.38
N LEU A 152 10.83 23.89 11.05
CA LEU A 152 10.23 24.26 9.79
C LEU A 152 10.04 25.79 9.73
N PRO A 153 10.53 26.47 8.68
CA PRO A 153 10.36 27.92 8.54
C PRO A 153 8.89 28.33 8.52
N GLU A 154 8.62 29.50 9.05
CA GLU A 154 7.31 30.13 8.90
C GLU A 154 7.01 30.34 7.40
N GLY A 155 5.79 29.99 6.99
CA GLY A 155 5.36 30.01 5.59
C GLY A 155 5.52 28.68 4.86
N ASP A 156 6.30 27.73 5.39
CA ASP A 156 6.45 26.39 4.82
C ASP A 156 5.45 25.37 5.40
N GLY A 157 4.65 25.79 6.39
CA GLY A 157 3.67 24.93 7.07
C GLY A 157 2.34 24.82 6.33
N THR A 158 1.68 23.66 6.52
CA THR A 158 0.31 23.43 6.06
C THR A 158 -0.65 24.41 6.68
N ARG A 159 -1.63 24.86 5.90
CA ARG A 159 -2.70 25.76 6.34
C ARG A 159 -4.06 25.25 5.94
N SER A 160 -5.05 25.56 6.75
CA SER A 160 -6.46 25.55 6.36
C SER A 160 -6.83 26.92 5.76
N TYR A 161 -7.83 26.94 4.90
CA TYR A 161 -8.37 28.21 4.36
C TYR A 161 -8.78 29.21 5.47
N HIS A 162 -9.26 28.70 6.60
CA HIS A 162 -9.78 29.52 7.69
C HIS A 162 -8.74 29.88 8.76
N ASP A 163 -7.62 29.19 8.80
CA ASP A 163 -6.64 29.38 9.84
C ASP A 163 -5.51 30.31 9.38
N SER A 164 -5.34 31.40 10.14
CA SER A 164 -4.20 32.30 9.96
C SER A 164 -2.88 31.71 10.45
N VAL A 165 -2.97 30.61 11.21
CA VAL A 165 -1.85 29.90 11.83
C VAL A 165 -1.62 28.58 11.11
N GLU A 166 -0.35 28.22 10.87
CA GLU A 166 0.01 26.95 10.31
C GLU A 166 -0.37 25.78 11.22
N VAL A 167 -0.81 24.68 10.63
CA VAL A 167 -1.20 23.48 11.38
C VAL A 167 0.01 22.95 12.15
N ALA A 168 -0.19 22.74 13.44
CA ALA A 168 0.84 22.33 14.36
C ALA A 168 0.59 20.90 14.85
N ARG A 169 1.67 20.12 14.95
CA ARG A 169 1.64 18.78 15.54
C ARG A 169 2.29 18.82 16.92
N ARG A 170 1.55 18.45 17.93
CA ARG A 170 2.05 18.40 19.33
C ARG A 170 2.31 16.98 19.82
N ALA A 171 1.76 15.98 19.14
CA ALA A 171 1.70 14.61 19.65
C ALA A 171 3.07 14.00 19.99
N TYR A 172 4.14 14.42 19.35
CA TYR A 172 5.47 13.82 19.54
C TYR A 172 6.56 14.86 19.88
N THR A 173 6.13 16.03 20.38
CA THR A 173 7.03 17.12 20.76
C THR A 173 6.73 17.66 22.15
N TRP A 174 6.15 16.84 23.01
CA TRP A 174 5.49 17.23 24.29
C TRP A 174 6.33 18.08 25.21
N ASP A 175 7.59 17.71 25.40
CA ASP A 175 8.51 18.42 26.25
C ASP A 175 9.46 19.33 25.46
N HIS A 176 9.32 19.35 24.12
CA HIS A 176 10.11 20.24 23.31
C HIS A 176 9.58 21.68 23.42
N PRO A 177 10.47 22.71 23.61
CA PRO A 177 10.03 24.10 23.77
C PRO A 177 9.34 24.68 22.52
N LYS A 178 9.58 24.09 21.33
CA LYS A 178 8.93 24.48 20.09
C LYS A 178 7.86 23.47 19.72
N VAL A 179 6.83 23.95 19.04
CA VAL A 179 5.79 23.11 18.42
C VAL A 179 6.19 22.82 17.00
N ALA A 180 6.11 21.55 16.58
CA ALA A 180 6.35 21.17 15.19
C ALA A 180 5.25 21.72 14.28
N ARG A 181 5.64 22.22 13.10
CA ARG A 181 4.73 22.54 12.01
C ARG A 181 4.69 21.39 11.02
N ILE A 182 3.50 21.12 10.48
CA ILE A 182 3.34 20.14 9.39
C ILE A 182 3.74 20.83 8.10
N LEU A 183 4.63 20.21 7.31
CA LEU A 183 5.05 20.74 6.01
C LEU A 183 3.84 20.91 5.09
N ASN A 184 3.82 22.00 4.32
CA ASN A 184 2.81 22.19 3.29
C ASN A 184 3.04 21.22 2.12
N HIS A 185 2.30 20.12 2.12
CA HIS A 185 2.36 19.10 1.06
C HIS A 185 1.74 19.57 -0.27
N LEU A 186 1.15 20.76 -0.29
CA LEU A 186 0.63 21.38 -1.51
C LEU A 186 1.60 22.41 -2.10
N ASP A 187 2.85 22.45 -1.62
CA ASP A 187 3.89 23.40 -2.05
C ASP A 187 5.24 22.69 -2.24
N ARG A 188 5.57 22.42 -3.51
CA ARG A 188 6.86 21.79 -3.87
C ARG A 188 8.09 22.59 -3.50
N GLU A 189 7.97 23.93 -3.38
CA GLU A 189 9.11 24.77 -2.98
C GLU A 189 9.38 24.60 -1.49
N ALA A 190 8.34 24.56 -0.65
CA ALA A 190 8.46 24.23 0.76
C ALA A 190 9.06 22.82 0.93
N PHE A 191 8.56 21.82 0.21
CA PHE A 191 9.15 20.49 0.18
C PHE A 191 10.62 20.54 -0.24
N GLY A 192 10.97 21.23 -1.33
CA GLY A 192 12.34 21.31 -1.84
C GLY A 192 13.32 21.96 -0.84
N ARG A 193 12.88 22.98 -0.09
CA ARG A 193 13.70 23.59 0.96
C ARG A 193 14.00 22.62 2.09
N TYR A 194 13.01 21.87 2.51
CA TYR A 194 13.19 20.86 3.55
C TYR A 194 14.02 19.66 3.04
N ALA A 195 13.69 19.14 1.86
CA ALA A 195 14.43 18.05 1.23
C ALA A 195 15.91 18.35 1.07
N GLY A 196 16.25 19.58 0.69
CA GLY A 196 17.65 19.99 0.60
C GLY A 196 18.42 19.94 1.92
N LYS A 197 17.76 20.17 3.07
CA LYS A 197 18.37 20.01 4.40
C LYS A 197 18.57 18.52 4.72
N MET A 198 17.56 17.69 4.47
CA MET A 198 17.63 16.24 4.65
C MET A 198 18.74 15.61 3.80
N ASP A 199 18.77 15.96 2.51
CA ASP A 199 19.78 15.45 1.57
C ASP A 199 21.20 15.80 2.00
N ALA A 200 21.41 17.04 2.43
CA ALA A 200 22.71 17.47 2.95
C ALA A 200 23.14 16.67 4.18
N ALA A 201 22.19 16.43 5.10
CA ALA A 201 22.46 15.67 6.32
C ALA A 201 22.67 14.18 6.07
N LEU A 202 22.00 13.59 5.06
CA LEU A 202 22.09 12.17 4.70
C LEU A 202 23.14 11.88 3.61
N ALA A 203 23.79 12.87 3.02
CA ALA A 203 24.67 12.71 1.86
C ALA A 203 25.77 11.65 2.06
N GLU A 204 26.34 11.57 3.26
CA GLU A 204 27.35 10.55 3.58
C GLU A 204 26.72 9.17 3.83
N ALA A 205 25.55 9.12 4.46
CA ALA A 205 24.82 7.88 4.72
C ALA A 205 24.27 7.25 3.44
N CYS A 206 23.96 8.04 2.43
CA CYS A 206 23.50 7.53 1.12
C CYS A 206 24.61 6.89 0.27
N LYS A 207 25.88 6.95 0.71
CA LYS A 207 26.97 6.22 0.07
C LYS A 207 26.92 4.73 0.44
N GLY A 208 27.36 3.85 -0.45
CA GLY A 208 27.39 2.42 -0.21
C GLY A 208 26.13 1.70 -0.76
N ARG A 209 25.55 0.78 -0.01
CA ARG A 209 24.31 0.09 -0.43
C ARG A 209 23.17 1.09 -0.50
N ARG A 210 22.33 0.94 -1.52
CA ARG A 210 21.18 1.82 -1.74
C ARG A 210 20.21 1.75 -0.55
N SER A 211 19.75 2.89 -0.08
CA SER A 211 18.81 3.06 1.04
C SER A 211 17.45 3.52 0.54
N GLY A 212 16.41 3.23 1.30
CA GLY A 212 15.09 3.81 1.11
C GLY A 212 14.94 5.14 1.86
N PHE A 213 14.27 6.11 1.25
CA PHE A 213 13.67 7.24 1.95
C PHE A 213 12.20 6.91 2.16
N PHE A 214 11.75 6.98 3.39
CA PHE A 214 10.39 6.66 3.78
C PHE A 214 9.60 7.89 4.20
N VAL A 215 8.37 7.98 3.72
CA VAL A 215 7.36 8.94 4.18
C VAL A 215 6.16 8.17 4.71
N ASP A 216 5.75 8.53 5.92
CA ASP A 216 4.65 7.92 6.65
C ASP A 216 3.28 8.34 6.12
N SER A 217 2.21 7.78 6.70
CA SER A 217 0.83 8.05 6.35
C SER A 217 0.48 9.54 6.48
N TRP A 218 -0.55 9.92 5.71
CA TRP A 218 -1.08 11.28 5.77
C TRP A 218 -1.95 11.45 7.01
N GLU A 219 -1.42 12.14 8.01
CA GLU A 219 -2.11 12.40 9.28
C GLU A 219 -2.36 13.89 9.50
N VAL A 220 -2.68 14.61 8.44
CA VAL A 220 -2.99 16.03 8.52
C VAL A 220 -4.44 16.20 9.00
N GLU A 221 -4.58 16.51 10.28
CA GLU A 221 -5.88 16.73 10.93
C GLU A 221 -6.39 18.14 10.66
N THR A 222 -6.67 18.48 9.40
CA THR A 222 -7.27 19.76 9.05
C THR A 222 -8.19 19.63 7.86
N GLU A 223 -9.34 20.25 7.99
CA GLU A 223 -10.30 20.46 6.91
C GLU A 223 -9.87 21.67 6.07
N TYR A 224 -10.49 21.85 4.91
CA TYR A 224 -10.25 23.01 4.05
C TYR A 224 -8.77 23.25 3.72
N LEU A 225 -8.03 22.18 3.45
CA LEU A 225 -6.63 22.25 3.03
C LEU A 225 -6.45 23.27 1.90
N TRP A 226 -5.45 24.14 2.05
CA TRP A 226 -5.28 25.28 1.17
C TRP A 226 -3.83 25.63 0.93
N THR A 227 -3.56 26.17 -0.25
CA THR A 227 -2.29 26.77 -0.58
C THR A 227 -2.51 27.98 -1.48
N PRO A 228 -1.63 29.00 -1.51
CA PRO A 228 -1.76 30.13 -2.40
C PRO A 228 -1.90 29.72 -3.86
N GLY A 229 -2.91 30.24 -4.56
CA GLY A 229 -3.18 29.94 -5.96
C GLY A 229 -4.05 28.72 -6.20
N PHE A 230 -4.50 28.05 -5.15
CA PHE A 230 -5.42 26.90 -5.26
C PHE A 230 -6.75 27.30 -5.91
N ASP A 231 -7.31 28.45 -5.54
CA ASP A 231 -8.51 29.04 -6.11
C ASP A 231 -8.43 29.22 -7.63
N LYS A 232 -7.27 29.74 -8.08
CA LYS A 232 -7.03 29.93 -9.50
C LYS A 232 -6.95 28.61 -10.27
N ALA A 233 -6.21 27.63 -9.74
CA ALA A 233 -6.10 26.31 -10.34
C ALA A 233 -7.45 25.58 -10.37
N PHE A 234 -8.23 25.68 -9.30
CA PHE A 234 -9.59 25.17 -9.23
C PHE A 234 -10.49 25.79 -10.29
N PHE A 235 -10.43 27.14 -10.43
CA PHE A 235 -11.21 27.84 -11.45
C PHE A 235 -10.79 27.44 -12.87
N GLU A 236 -9.52 27.27 -13.12
CA GLU A 236 -9.01 26.82 -14.43
C GLU A 236 -9.52 25.41 -14.77
N GLU A 237 -9.60 24.51 -13.78
CA GLU A 237 -10.05 23.14 -13.96
C GLU A 237 -11.59 23.03 -14.07
N HIS A 238 -12.32 23.66 -13.17
CA HIS A 238 -13.77 23.49 -13.03
C HIS A 238 -14.60 24.66 -13.57
N GLY A 239 -13.98 25.85 -13.78
CA GLY A 239 -14.57 27.04 -14.38
C GLY A 239 -15.62 27.73 -13.54
N TYR A 240 -15.57 27.57 -12.23
CA TYR A 240 -16.34 28.33 -11.26
C TYR A 240 -15.50 28.63 -10.01
N ASP A 241 -15.94 29.57 -9.19
CA ASP A 241 -15.22 30.02 -8.01
C ASP A 241 -15.60 29.15 -6.79
N ILE A 242 -14.57 28.56 -6.13
CA ILE A 242 -14.75 27.76 -4.91
C ILE A 242 -14.85 28.65 -3.65
N THR A 243 -14.35 29.89 -3.71
CA THR A 243 -14.20 30.77 -2.53
C THR A 243 -15.49 30.91 -1.70
N PRO A 244 -16.70 31.07 -2.29
CA PRO A 244 -17.93 31.18 -1.52
C PRO A 244 -18.19 29.95 -0.62
N TYR A 245 -17.85 28.75 -1.05
CA TYR A 245 -18.04 27.52 -0.27
C TYR A 245 -17.01 27.39 0.85
N MET A 246 -15.81 27.91 0.63
CA MET A 246 -14.76 27.98 1.63
C MET A 246 -15.10 29.03 2.69
N GLU A 247 -15.39 30.27 2.31
CA GLU A 247 -15.75 31.37 3.22
C GLU A 247 -16.99 31.05 4.05
N GLY A 248 -18.02 30.47 3.41
CA GLY A 248 -19.28 30.08 4.05
C GLY A 248 -19.15 28.82 4.93
N LYS A 249 -18.03 28.10 4.89
CA LYS A 249 -17.84 26.79 5.53
C LYS A 249 -18.90 25.76 5.11
N THR A 250 -19.32 25.80 3.85
CA THR A 250 -20.39 24.95 3.32
C THR A 250 -19.89 23.84 2.38
N LEU A 251 -18.58 23.74 2.20
CA LEU A 251 -17.98 22.75 1.31
C LEU A 251 -18.40 21.31 1.64
N TYR A 252 -18.53 20.99 2.92
CA TYR A 252 -18.88 19.65 3.40
C TYR A 252 -20.39 19.46 3.66
N ASP A 253 -21.23 20.44 3.31
CA ASP A 253 -22.67 20.28 3.39
C ASP A 253 -23.16 19.27 2.34
N GLU A 254 -24.15 18.45 2.70
CA GLU A 254 -24.72 17.43 1.80
C GLU A 254 -25.23 18.03 0.47
N THR A 255 -25.67 19.28 0.47
CA THR A 255 -26.12 19.99 -0.74
C THR A 255 -25.01 20.40 -1.68
N ASN A 256 -23.75 20.35 -1.23
CA ASN A 256 -22.56 20.78 -1.97
C ASN A 256 -21.61 19.61 -2.30
N ILE A 257 -22.13 18.39 -2.28
CA ILE A 257 -21.34 17.16 -2.46
C ILE A 257 -20.60 17.14 -3.81
N ASP A 258 -21.17 17.68 -4.87
CA ASP A 258 -20.53 17.83 -6.18
C ASP A 258 -19.38 18.86 -6.14
N VAL A 259 -19.52 19.94 -5.36
CA VAL A 259 -18.45 20.92 -5.14
C VAL A 259 -17.31 20.29 -4.35
N LYS A 260 -17.63 19.49 -3.33
CA LYS A 260 -16.66 18.72 -2.56
C LYS A 260 -15.87 17.77 -3.47
N TYR A 261 -16.55 17.07 -4.37
CA TYR A 261 -15.90 16.21 -5.35
C TYR A 261 -14.89 16.98 -6.21
N ASP A 262 -15.29 18.11 -6.78
CA ASP A 262 -14.41 18.95 -7.61
C ASP A 262 -13.21 19.47 -6.79
N TYR A 263 -13.43 19.86 -5.52
CA TYR A 263 -12.34 20.22 -4.59
C TYR A 263 -11.38 19.07 -4.35
N MET A 264 -11.88 17.86 -4.08
CA MET A 264 -11.07 16.67 -3.85
C MET A 264 -10.28 16.26 -5.11
N LYS A 265 -10.86 16.42 -6.30
CA LYS A 265 -10.18 16.15 -7.58
C LYS A 265 -8.98 17.08 -7.77
N THR A 266 -9.17 18.39 -7.58
CA THR A 266 -8.08 19.38 -7.64
C THR A 266 -7.04 19.13 -6.55
N LEU A 267 -7.47 18.87 -5.30
CA LEU A 267 -6.57 18.59 -4.18
C LEU A 267 -5.71 17.35 -4.42
N SER A 268 -6.32 16.29 -4.93
CA SER A 268 -5.61 15.07 -5.35
C SER A 268 -4.49 15.36 -6.37
N GLY A 269 -4.79 16.19 -7.36
CA GLY A 269 -3.80 16.65 -8.33
C GLY A 269 -2.62 17.41 -7.68
N TYR A 270 -2.92 18.27 -6.71
CA TYR A 270 -1.89 18.98 -5.95
C TYR A 270 -1.02 18.04 -5.15
N VAL A 271 -1.60 17.15 -4.34
CA VAL A 271 -0.86 16.19 -3.50
C VAL A 271 0.12 15.36 -4.35
N MET A 272 -0.33 14.85 -5.48
CA MET A 272 0.54 14.07 -6.37
C MET A 272 1.65 14.92 -6.99
N ARG A 273 1.31 16.11 -7.51
CA ARG A 273 2.22 16.97 -8.27
C ARG A 273 3.22 17.71 -7.38
N GLU A 274 2.79 18.15 -6.20
CA GLU A 274 3.58 19.00 -5.33
C GLU A 274 4.32 18.23 -4.22
N PHE A 275 3.91 16.99 -3.93
CA PHE A 275 4.52 16.17 -2.88
C PHE A 275 5.07 14.82 -3.36
N TYR A 276 4.23 13.87 -3.78
CA TYR A 276 4.73 12.50 -4.07
C TYR A 276 5.69 12.44 -5.26
N ILE A 277 5.41 13.16 -6.35
CA ILE A 277 6.34 13.22 -7.50
C ILE A 277 7.67 13.90 -7.12
N PRO A 278 7.68 15.07 -6.47
CA PRO A 278 8.92 15.68 -5.97
C PRO A 278 9.68 14.76 -5.00
N PHE A 279 9.00 14.10 -4.08
CA PHE A 279 9.62 13.16 -3.13
C PHE A 279 10.32 12.01 -3.85
N ALA A 280 9.65 11.32 -4.77
CA ALA A 280 10.24 10.22 -5.53
C ALA A 280 11.45 10.67 -6.38
N ARG A 281 11.36 11.85 -6.99
CA ARG A 281 12.47 12.46 -7.74
C ARG A 281 13.64 12.82 -6.84
N ASN A 282 13.35 13.36 -5.65
CA ASN A 282 14.36 13.69 -4.65
C ASN A 282 15.12 12.45 -4.20
N ALA A 283 14.41 11.39 -3.81
CA ALA A 283 15.01 10.12 -3.43
C ALA A 283 15.95 9.59 -4.54
N THR A 284 15.49 9.57 -5.78
CA THR A 284 16.30 9.15 -6.93
C THR A 284 17.54 10.03 -7.08
N SER A 285 17.42 11.36 -6.93
CA SER A 285 18.53 12.31 -7.06
C SER A 285 19.58 12.13 -5.94
N ALA A 286 19.14 11.76 -4.76
CA ALA A 286 20.00 11.43 -3.61
C ALA A 286 20.66 10.03 -3.73
N GLY A 287 20.35 9.26 -4.78
CA GLY A 287 20.82 7.87 -4.93
C GLY A 287 20.05 6.85 -4.08
N ALA A 288 18.94 7.28 -3.48
CA ALA A 288 18.02 6.46 -2.70
C ALA A 288 16.87 5.93 -3.57
N PHE A 289 15.97 5.15 -2.99
CA PHE A 289 14.66 4.83 -3.55
C PHE A 289 13.56 5.38 -2.63
N SER A 290 12.41 5.68 -3.22
CA SER A 290 11.26 6.21 -2.50
C SER A 290 10.37 5.09 -1.99
N ARG A 291 9.95 5.18 -0.72
CA ARG A 291 8.95 4.33 -0.08
C ARG A 291 7.96 5.21 0.65
N ALA A 292 6.67 5.01 0.45
CA ALA A 292 5.66 5.85 1.09
C ALA A 292 4.38 5.08 1.41
N GLN A 293 3.81 5.44 2.55
CA GLN A 293 2.41 5.21 2.84
C GLN A 293 1.62 6.38 2.25
N CYS A 294 0.69 6.07 1.35
CA CYS A 294 -0.20 7.07 0.81
C CYS A 294 -1.55 7.09 1.56
N GLY A 295 -1.71 6.21 2.54
CA GLY A 295 -2.92 6.11 3.34
C GLY A 295 -3.29 7.43 4.02
N GLY A 296 -4.57 7.77 4.05
CA GLY A 296 -5.10 9.03 4.59
C GLY A 296 -4.92 10.26 3.69
N ALA A 297 -4.12 10.17 2.62
CA ALA A 297 -3.92 11.30 1.73
C ALA A 297 -5.19 11.64 0.92
N PRO A 298 -5.53 12.94 0.78
CA PRO A 298 -6.67 13.37 -0.01
C PRO A 298 -6.36 13.26 -1.51
N THR A 299 -6.18 12.04 -2.00
CA THR A 299 -5.73 11.76 -3.37
C THR A 299 -6.33 10.45 -3.91
N ASP A 300 -6.20 10.23 -5.21
CA ASP A 300 -6.38 8.91 -5.81
C ASP A 300 -5.23 7.99 -5.34
N LEU A 301 -5.51 7.17 -4.34
CA LEU A 301 -4.52 6.33 -3.69
C LEU A 301 -3.85 5.34 -4.64
N LEU A 302 -4.64 4.73 -5.54
CA LEU A 302 -4.08 3.78 -6.51
C LEU A 302 -3.03 4.44 -7.38
N THR A 303 -3.32 5.65 -7.87
CA THR A 303 -2.37 6.44 -8.65
C THR A 303 -1.18 6.88 -7.80
N ALA A 304 -1.40 7.39 -6.59
CA ALA A 304 -0.34 7.86 -5.70
C ALA A 304 0.69 6.77 -5.40
N PHE A 305 0.24 5.55 -5.10
CA PHE A 305 1.14 4.40 -4.89
C PHE A 305 1.98 4.04 -6.12
N THR A 306 1.55 4.40 -7.33
CA THR A 306 2.38 4.19 -8.53
C THR A 306 3.51 5.19 -8.68
N LEU A 307 3.47 6.31 -7.96
CA LEU A 307 4.46 7.39 -8.09
C LEU A 307 5.75 7.14 -7.31
N VAL A 308 5.72 6.25 -6.31
CA VAL A 308 6.88 5.90 -5.48
C VAL A 308 7.46 4.56 -5.90
N ASP A 309 8.72 4.29 -5.58
CA ASP A 309 9.37 3.03 -5.97
C ASP A 309 8.77 1.83 -5.23
N ILE A 310 8.44 2.01 -3.96
CA ILE A 310 7.86 0.98 -3.10
C ILE A 310 6.59 1.53 -2.44
N PRO A 311 5.41 1.03 -2.83
CA PRO A 311 4.18 1.31 -2.09
C PRO A 311 4.20 0.58 -0.75
N GLU A 312 3.93 1.30 0.32
CA GLU A 312 3.78 0.76 1.67
C GLU A 312 2.35 0.96 2.18
N THR A 313 1.85 -0.04 2.87
CA THR A 313 0.58 0.00 3.59
C THR A 313 0.84 -0.14 5.09
N GLU A 314 -0.22 -0.22 5.88
CA GLU A 314 -0.16 -0.36 7.33
C GLU A 314 -1.17 -1.41 7.81
N ALA A 315 -0.84 -2.16 8.85
CA ALA A 315 -1.77 -3.01 9.61
C ALA A 315 -1.27 -3.16 11.06
N ILE A 316 -2.19 -3.22 12.05
CA ILE A 316 -3.62 -3.52 11.91
C ILE A 316 -4.55 -2.29 11.99
N LEU A 317 -4.02 -1.08 12.13
CA LEU A 317 -4.85 0.12 12.19
C LEU A 317 -5.70 0.27 10.92
N TYR A 318 -5.14 -0.11 9.77
CA TYR A 318 -5.90 -0.38 8.56
C TYR A 318 -6.19 -1.88 8.45
N GLU A 319 -7.35 -2.23 7.95
CA GLU A 319 -7.62 -3.66 7.67
C GLU A 319 -6.58 -4.20 6.67
N PRO A 320 -6.08 -5.43 6.86
CA PRO A 320 -5.09 -6.01 5.94
C PRO A 320 -5.52 -6.05 4.47
N SER A 321 -6.84 -6.09 4.19
CA SER A 321 -7.39 -6.02 2.83
C SER A 321 -7.09 -4.70 2.10
N PHE A 322 -6.83 -3.61 2.84
CA PHE A 322 -6.41 -2.32 2.30
C PHE A 322 -5.08 -2.42 1.54
N SER A 323 -4.19 -3.34 1.93
CA SER A 323 -2.90 -3.56 1.25
C SER A 323 -3.05 -3.98 -0.22
N LYS A 324 -4.24 -4.48 -0.62
CA LYS A 324 -4.54 -4.83 -2.01
C LYS A 324 -4.49 -3.62 -2.94
N ILE A 325 -4.73 -2.40 -2.45
CA ILE A 325 -4.57 -1.17 -3.26
C ILE A 325 -3.10 -0.99 -3.63
N ALA A 326 -2.21 -1.08 -2.64
CA ALA A 326 -0.76 -0.99 -2.85
C ALA A 326 -0.25 -2.13 -3.76
N ALA A 327 -0.74 -3.36 -3.56
CA ALA A 327 -0.40 -4.52 -4.39
C ALA A 327 -0.89 -4.37 -5.84
N SER A 328 -2.09 -3.78 -6.03
CA SER A 328 -2.62 -3.47 -7.36
C SER A 328 -1.78 -2.42 -8.06
N ALA A 329 -1.46 -1.31 -7.37
CA ALA A 329 -0.59 -0.27 -7.89
C ALA A 329 0.79 -0.82 -8.30
N ALA A 330 1.37 -1.68 -7.45
CA ALA A 330 2.63 -2.35 -7.75
C ALA A 330 2.54 -3.22 -9.01
N THR A 331 1.44 -3.96 -9.17
CA THR A 331 1.24 -4.81 -10.35
C THR A 331 1.06 -4.00 -11.61
N LEU A 332 0.20 -2.95 -11.56
CA LEU A 332 -0.08 -2.06 -12.70
C LEU A 332 1.15 -1.27 -13.16
N SER A 333 2.13 -1.05 -12.29
CA SER A 333 3.34 -0.24 -12.56
C SER A 333 4.66 -1.03 -12.45
N ARG A 334 4.58 -2.36 -12.50
CA ARG A 334 5.72 -3.29 -12.46
C ARG A 334 6.70 -3.02 -11.31
N LYS A 335 6.16 -2.95 -10.10
CA LYS A 335 6.98 -2.87 -8.87
C LYS A 335 7.02 -4.24 -8.20
N ASP A 336 8.19 -4.62 -7.69
CA ASP A 336 8.40 -5.97 -7.15
C ASP A 336 8.17 -6.06 -5.64
N ALA A 337 8.25 -4.93 -4.93
CA ALA A 337 8.08 -4.86 -3.50
C ALA A 337 6.80 -4.11 -3.13
N VAL A 338 6.06 -4.69 -2.20
CA VAL A 338 4.93 -4.10 -1.50
C VAL A 338 5.19 -4.32 -0.02
N THR A 339 5.46 -3.24 0.71
CA THR A 339 5.77 -3.29 2.13
C THR A 339 4.52 -3.01 2.97
N ALA A 340 4.56 -3.44 4.22
CA ALA A 340 3.58 -3.05 5.22
C ALA A 340 4.27 -2.73 6.53
N GLU A 341 3.99 -1.56 7.07
CA GLU A 341 4.16 -1.30 8.49
C GLU A 341 3.23 -2.22 9.26
N THR A 342 3.75 -2.91 10.26
CA THR A 342 2.99 -4.00 10.84
C THR A 342 3.11 -4.00 12.36
N PHE A 343 1.97 -4.25 13.04
CA PHE A 343 1.83 -4.41 14.48
C PHE A 343 1.71 -3.11 15.29
N THR A 344 1.40 -2.01 14.64
CA THR A 344 1.12 -0.74 15.33
C THR A 344 -0.14 -0.86 16.18
N CYS A 345 -0.06 -0.50 17.46
CA CYS A 345 -1.18 -0.44 18.42
C CYS A 345 -2.10 -1.67 18.44
N MET A 346 -1.61 -2.85 18.16
CA MET A 346 -2.34 -4.07 17.82
C MET A 346 -3.54 -4.38 18.72
N TYR A 347 -3.36 -4.25 20.05
CA TYR A 347 -4.38 -4.55 21.04
C TYR A 347 -5.19 -3.33 21.51
N GLY A 348 -5.16 -2.27 20.73
CA GLY A 348 -5.90 -1.05 20.98
C GLY A 348 -5.06 0.07 21.58
N TRP A 349 -5.57 1.26 21.38
CA TRP A 349 -5.02 2.49 21.88
C TRP A 349 -5.84 2.96 23.09
N THR A 350 -5.24 2.90 24.26
CA THR A 350 -5.85 3.47 25.47
C THR A 350 -5.51 4.96 25.53
N GLY A 351 -6.32 5.78 24.89
CA GLY A 351 -6.21 7.24 24.74
C GLY A 351 -5.22 7.91 25.71
N LEU A 352 -4.20 8.44 25.14
CA LEU A 352 -3.00 8.96 25.73
C LEU A 352 -3.15 9.84 26.97
N ARG A 353 -2.59 9.40 28.07
CA ARG A 353 -2.32 10.27 29.22
C ARG A 353 -0.88 10.07 29.66
N TYR A 354 0.00 10.74 28.96
CA TYR A 354 1.44 10.57 29.08
C TYR A 354 2.08 11.07 30.36
N LYS A 355 1.39 11.78 31.22
CA LYS A 355 2.01 12.36 32.43
C LYS A 355 2.53 11.33 33.40
N ASP A 356 2.11 10.10 33.25
CA ASP A 356 2.44 8.97 34.11
C ASP A 356 3.07 7.77 33.36
N GLY A 357 3.43 7.92 32.08
CA GLY A 357 4.07 6.87 31.31
C GLY A 357 3.14 5.74 30.84
N HIS A 358 1.83 5.92 30.90
CA HIS A 358 0.85 4.85 30.70
C HIS A 358 -0.19 5.21 29.62
N GLY A 359 0.22 5.30 28.39
CA GLY A 359 -0.68 5.34 27.24
C GLY A 359 -0.76 4.00 26.48
N GLN A 360 -0.36 2.91 27.15
CA GLN A 360 -0.17 1.61 26.55
C GLN A 360 -1.43 0.76 26.56
N SER A 361 -1.58 -0.09 25.55
CA SER A 361 -2.33 -1.32 25.75
C SER A 361 -1.72 -2.07 26.96
N PRO A 362 -2.52 -2.65 27.86
CA PRO A 362 -2.01 -3.43 28.98
C PRO A 362 -1.13 -4.62 28.54
N HIS A 363 -1.14 -4.94 27.24
CA HIS A 363 -0.42 -6.06 26.65
C HIS A 363 0.85 -5.64 25.89
N GLN A 364 1.21 -4.37 25.92
CA GLN A 364 2.46 -3.93 25.28
C GLN A 364 3.69 -4.53 25.98
N GLY A 365 4.62 -5.06 25.18
CA GLY A 365 5.74 -5.86 25.68
C GLY A 365 5.37 -7.30 26.03
N HIS A 366 4.10 -7.68 25.83
CA HIS A 366 3.58 -9.02 26.04
C HIS A 366 2.85 -9.57 24.82
N GLU A 367 3.16 -8.99 23.64
CA GLU A 367 2.59 -9.38 22.37
C GLU A 367 2.80 -10.88 22.12
N LEU A 368 1.83 -11.50 21.48
CA LEU A 368 1.84 -12.94 21.21
C LEU A 368 2.13 -13.21 19.74
N ILE A 369 3.17 -13.97 19.46
CA ILE A 369 3.56 -14.30 18.07
C ILE A 369 2.40 -14.96 17.31
N GLY A 370 1.56 -15.74 18.00
CA GLY A 370 0.37 -16.32 17.38
C GLY A 370 -0.59 -15.26 16.80
N ASP A 371 -0.81 -14.16 17.54
CA ASP A 371 -1.63 -13.05 17.09
C ASP A 371 -0.94 -12.26 15.95
N LEU A 372 0.36 -11.98 16.11
CA LEU A 372 1.16 -11.30 15.08
C LEU A 372 1.15 -12.06 13.76
N LYS A 373 1.23 -13.39 13.84
CA LYS A 373 1.22 -14.25 12.65
C LYS A 373 -0.09 -14.14 11.88
N LEU A 374 -1.24 -14.08 12.57
CA LEU A 374 -2.53 -13.93 11.89
C LEU A 374 -2.61 -12.62 11.11
N VAL A 375 -2.04 -11.53 11.64
CA VAL A 375 -1.94 -10.24 10.91
C VAL A 375 -1.04 -10.36 9.68
N CYS A 376 0.15 -10.97 9.83
CA CYS A 376 1.04 -11.20 8.69
C CYS A 376 0.39 -12.07 7.61
N ASP A 377 -0.30 -13.14 7.99
CA ASP A 377 -0.98 -14.02 7.05
C ASP A 377 -2.03 -13.25 6.24
N ALA A 378 -2.81 -12.40 6.92
CA ALA A 378 -3.79 -11.55 6.25
C ALA A 378 -3.14 -10.57 5.27
N LEU A 379 -2.00 -9.97 5.64
CA LEU A 379 -1.23 -9.09 4.75
C LEU A 379 -0.68 -9.83 3.52
N PHE A 380 -0.07 -10.99 3.72
CA PHE A 380 0.44 -11.82 2.61
C PHE A 380 -0.68 -12.23 1.65
N ALA A 381 -1.86 -12.59 2.20
CA ALA A 381 -3.02 -12.95 1.39
C ALA A 381 -3.68 -11.75 0.68
N ASN A 382 -3.22 -10.53 0.94
CA ASN A 382 -3.65 -9.30 0.26
C ASN A 382 -2.52 -8.61 -0.51
N GLY A 383 -1.41 -9.35 -0.78
CA GLY A 383 -0.37 -8.97 -1.73
C GLY A 383 0.83 -8.23 -1.15
N THR A 384 0.90 -8.01 0.15
CA THR A 384 2.15 -7.62 0.82
C THR A 384 3.20 -8.71 0.63
N ASN A 385 4.44 -8.33 0.38
CA ASN A 385 5.54 -9.27 0.24
C ASN A 385 6.82 -8.88 1.01
N GLN A 386 6.73 -7.84 1.84
CA GLN A 386 7.81 -7.41 2.73
C GLN A 386 7.23 -6.80 4.00
N ILE A 387 7.60 -7.34 5.15
CA ILE A 387 7.12 -6.86 6.46
C ILE A 387 8.12 -5.85 7.04
N ILE A 388 7.58 -4.75 7.55
CA ILE A 388 8.31 -3.74 8.31
C ILE A 388 7.73 -3.73 9.72
N TRP A 389 8.49 -4.19 10.70
CA TRP A 389 8.08 -4.14 12.09
C TRP A 389 8.00 -2.70 12.59
N HIS A 390 6.96 -2.37 13.31
CA HIS A 390 6.80 -1.08 13.99
C HIS A 390 6.93 -1.26 15.51
N GLY A 391 8.06 -1.41 16.19
CA GLY A 391 9.37 -1.62 15.68
C GLY A 391 10.33 -1.84 16.84
N PHE A 392 11.52 -1.28 16.77
CA PHE A 392 12.64 -1.52 17.68
C PHE A 392 13.11 -0.20 18.30
N PRO A 393 12.82 0.09 19.59
CA PRO A 393 13.31 1.28 20.27
C PRO A 393 14.82 1.20 20.48
N PHE A 394 15.54 2.28 20.21
CA PHE A 394 16.96 2.40 20.53
C PHE A 394 17.19 2.40 22.04
N ASN A 395 17.85 1.37 22.53
CA ASN A 395 18.20 1.20 23.95
C ASN A 395 19.59 0.62 24.08
N LYS A 396 20.22 0.76 25.24
CA LYS A 396 21.35 -0.09 25.60
C LYS A 396 20.91 -1.55 25.64
N VAL A 397 21.77 -2.45 25.21
CA VAL A 397 21.46 -3.90 25.18
C VAL A 397 21.01 -4.37 26.58
N GLY A 398 19.92 -5.12 26.61
CA GLY A 398 19.31 -5.62 27.84
C GLY A 398 18.51 -4.59 28.64
N ARG A 399 18.28 -3.40 28.10
CA ARG A 399 17.50 -2.32 28.74
C ARG A 399 16.26 -1.97 27.92
N THR A 400 15.28 -1.34 28.59
CA THR A 400 14.02 -0.86 28.03
C THR A 400 13.69 0.56 28.52
N ASP A 401 14.72 1.40 28.68
CA ASP A 401 14.54 2.77 29.19
C ASP A 401 13.76 3.65 28.20
N ASN A 402 13.97 3.41 26.91
CA ASN A 402 13.22 4.04 25.83
C ASN A 402 12.23 3.04 25.25
N TRP A 403 11.04 3.47 25.02
CA TRP A 403 10.03 2.71 24.31
C TRP A 403 9.05 3.65 23.62
N PHE A 404 8.46 3.18 22.57
CA PHE A 404 7.48 3.94 21.82
C PHE A 404 6.12 3.27 21.96
N TYR A 405 5.15 4.00 22.50
CA TYR A 405 3.88 3.46 22.96
C TYR A 405 3.03 2.78 21.88
N THR A 406 3.29 3.09 20.60
CA THR A 406 2.60 2.47 19.45
C THR A 406 3.30 1.22 18.96
N THR A 407 4.53 0.95 19.42
CA THR A 407 5.31 -0.17 18.92
C THR A 407 4.89 -1.49 19.55
N CYS A 408 4.83 -2.52 18.72
CA CYS A 408 5.00 -3.89 19.15
C CYS A 408 6.48 -4.04 19.55
N GLN A 409 6.75 -4.26 20.81
CA GLN A 409 8.09 -4.05 21.37
C GLN A 409 9.04 -5.22 21.10
N VAL A 410 9.74 -5.17 19.99
CA VAL A 410 10.95 -5.97 19.77
C VAL A 410 12.07 -5.39 20.63
N SER A 411 12.74 -6.20 21.43
CA SER A 411 13.72 -5.72 22.39
C SER A 411 14.85 -6.72 22.60
N THR A 412 16.02 -6.21 22.94
CA THR A 412 17.16 -6.98 23.43
C THR A 412 16.98 -7.44 24.89
N CYS A 413 15.90 -7.06 25.55
CA CYS A 413 15.64 -7.37 26.95
C CYS A 413 14.86 -8.67 27.08
N ASP A 414 15.38 -9.64 27.82
CA ASP A 414 14.78 -10.97 28.01
C ASP A 414 13.41 -10.94 28.73
N THR A 415 13.04 -9.81 29.32
CA THR A 415 11.71 -9.65 29.96
C THR A 415 10.61 -9.34 28.96
N CYS A 416 10.94 -8.94 27.73
CA CYS A 416 9.98 -8.74 26.65
C CYS A 416 9.61 -10.05 25.99
N SER A 417 8.38 -10.14 25.46
CA SER A 417 7.88 -11.38 24.82
C SER A 417 8.52 -11.63 23.46
N LEU A 418 8.92 -10.59 22.76
CA LEU A 418 9.45 -10.64 21.40
C LEU A 418 10.98 -10.62 21.41
N THR A 419 11.55 -11.72 21.85
CA THR A 419 12.99 -11.95 21.92
C THR A 419 13.32 -13.44 21.71
N GLY A 420 14.60 -13.77 21.59
CA GLY A 420 15.09 -15.14 21.53
C GLY A 420 14.67 -15.96 20.32
N ASP A 421 14.61 -17.28 20.50
CA ASP A 421 14.39 -18.25 19.42
C ASP A 421 13.01 -18.11 18.76
N ALA A 422 11.99 -17.72 19.53
CA ALA A 422 10.64 -17.56 19.00
C ALA A 422 10.55 -16.39 18.01
N LEU A 423 11.19 -15.26 18.32
CA LEU A 423 11.30 -14.12 17.39
C LEU A 423 12.08 -14.51 16.15
N THR A 424 13.24 -15.17 16.33
CA THR A 424 14.08 -15.63 15.21
C THR A 424 13.31 -16.58 14.31
N GLY A 425 12.59 -17.53 14.88
CA GLY A 425 11.76 -18.47 14.14
C GLY A 425 10.63 -17.79 13.38
N PHE A 426 9.95 -16.85 14.01
CA PHE A 426 8.88 -16.08 13.35
C PHE A 426 9.40 -15.19 12.21
N ASN A 427 10.55 -14.54 12.38
CA ASN A 427 11.21 -13.81 11.29
C ASN A 427 11.62 -14.77 10.15
N GLY A 428 12.03 -16.00 10.48
CA GLY A 428 12.30 -17.06 9.51
C GLY A 428 11.05 -17.45 8.70
N TYR A 429 9.91 -17.60 9.37
CA TYR A 429 8.61 -17.82 8.73
C TYR A 429 8.27 -16.70 7.73
N MET A 430 8.32 -15.44 8.18
CA MET A 430 8.05 -14.29 7.31
C MET A 430 9.00 -14.23 6.13
N THR A 431 10.29 -14.52 6.35
CA THR A 431 11.30 -14.59 5.30
C THR A 431 10.94 -15.62 4.23
N THR A 432 10.50 -16.81 4.67
CA THR A 432 10.11 -17.88 3.75
C THR A 432 8.91 -17.46 2.93
N VAL A 433 7.83 -16.97 3.54
CA VAL A 433 6.63 -16.52 2.80
C VAL A 433 6.98 -15.39 1.84
N SER A 434 7.67 -14.33 2.31
CA SER A 434 8.09 -13.21 1.48
C SER A 434 8.91 -13.65 0.26
N SER A 435 9.79 -14.63 0.42
CA SER A 435 10.63 -15.13 -0.67
C SER A 435 9.82 -15.75 -1.82
N TYR A 436 8.70 -16.38 -1.50
CA TYR A 436 7.78 -16.92 -2.49
C TYR A 436 6.85 -15.85 -3.06
N MET A 437 6.42 -14.91 -2.24
CA MET A 437 5.56 -13.80 -2.66
C MET A 437 6.30 -12.76 -3.54
N LYS A 438 7.61 -12.86 -3.66
CA LYS A 438 8.45 -12.07 -4.60
C LYS A 438 8.76 -12.80 -5.90
N LYS A 439 8.37 -14.07 -6.07
CA LYS A 439 8.64 -14.83 -7.31
C LYS A 439 7.73 -14.40 -8.44
N GLY A 440 8.27 -14.30 -9.65
CA GLY A 440 7.51 -13.99 -10.86
C GLY A 440 6.61 -12.76 -10.71
N CYS A 441 5.35 -12.85 -11.11
CA CYS A 441 4.37 -11.76 -11.03
C CYS A 441 3.08 -12.18 -10.32
N ASN A 442 2.24 -11.20 -9.97
CA ASN A 442 0.93 -11.45 -9.39
C ASN A 442 -0.01 -12.11 -10.44
N TYR A 443 -0.68 -13.17 -10.04
CA TYR A 443 -1.83 -13.66 -10.78
C TYR A 443 -2.97 -12.64 -10.71
N SER A 444 -3.71 -12.47 -11.77
CA SER A 444 -5.00 -11.79 -11.74
C SER A 444 -5.90 -12.25 -12.87
N ASP A 445 -7.19 -12.30 -12.61
CA ASP A 445 -8.22 -12.68 -13.58
C ASP A 445 -9.37 -11.68 -13.66
N LEU A 446 -9.46 -10.76 -12.71
CA LEU A 446 -10.55 -9.81 -12.56
C LEU A 446 -10.03 -8.43 -12.22
N ALA A 447 -10.31 -7.43 -13.05
CA ALA A 447 -10.13 -6.02 -12.72
C ALA A 447 -11.36 -5.54 -11.92
N VAL A 448 -11.13 -4.77 -10.87
CA VAL A 448 -12.20 -4.15 -10.07
C VAL A 448 -11.99 -2.65 -10.06
N TYR A 449 -13.01 -1.91 -10.46
CA TYR A 449 -12.95 -0.45 -10.42
C TYR A 449 -12.95 0.03 -8.98
N ILE A 450 -11.93 0.79 -8.60
CA ILE A 450 -11.79 1.33 -7.24
C ILE A 450 -12.73 2.54 -7.06
N PRO A 451 -13.56 2.58 -5.99
CA PRO A 451 -14.60 3.60 -5.82
C PRO A 451 -14.05 4.94 -5.31
N THR A 452 -13.08 5.53 -6.01
CA THR A 452 -12.47 6.81 -5.61
C THR A 452 -13.47 7.94 -5.62
N GLU A 453 -14.33 8.01 -6.64
CA GLU A 453 -15.37 9.03 -6.76
C GLU A 453 -16.38 8.94 -5.60
N ASP A 454 -16.78 7.72 -5.22
CA ASP A 454 -17.67 7.51 -4.07
C ASP A 454 -17.02 7.95 -2.75
N ALA A 455 -15.74 7.68 -2.57
CA ALA A 455 -14.99 8.12 -1.39
C ALA A 455 -14.95 9.64 -1.29
N TRP A 456 -14.72 10.32 -2.40
CA TRP A 456 -14.69 11.78 -2.45
C TRP A 456 -16.08 12.41 -2.29
N MET A 457 -17.13 11.71 -2.72
CA MET A 457 -18.52 12.09 -2.48
C MET A 457 -18.98 11.79 -1.04
N GLY A 458 -18.19 11.05 -0.25
CA GLY A 458 -18.49 10.76 1.15
C GLY A 458 -19.31 9.49 1.38
N GLY A 459 -19.44 8.58 0.38
CA GLY A 459 -20.34 7.42 0.46
C GLY A 459 -19.70 6.04 0.46
N ALA A 460 -18.37 5.93 0.27
CA ALA A 460 -17.74 4.63 0.04
C ALA A 460 -17.59 3.75 1.29
N TYR A 461 -17.79 4.27 2.50
CA TYR A 461 -17.56 3.52 3.75
C TYR A 461 -18.81 3.35 4.59
N PRO A 462 -19.04 2.16 5.12
CA PRO A 462 -19.99 2.00 6.22
C PRO A 462 -19.51 2.80 7.43
N GLU A 463 -20.39 3.58 8.03
CA GLU A 463 -20.13 4.41 9.22
C GLU A 463 -19.48 3.62 10.37
N SER A 464 -19.75 2.30 10.47
CA SER A 464 -19.20 1.39 11.48
C SER A 464 -17.70 1.09 11.30
N VAL A 465 -17.08 1.51 10.21
CA VAL A 465 -15.66 1.20 9.88
C VAL A 465 -14.78 2.42 9.89
N THR A 466 -15.36 3.60 9.96
CA THR A 466 -14.72 4.89 9.69
C THR A 466 -13.89 5.46 10.82
N SER A 467 -13.70 4.83 11.95
CA SER A 467 -13.12 5.59 13.07
C SER A 467 -12.03 4.86 13.84
N MET A 468 -11.20 4.10 13.17
CA MET A 468 -10.06 3.53 13.88
C MET A 468 -9.00 4.58 14.19
N MET A 469 -8.90 5.61 13.38
CA MET A 469 -7.95 6.70 13.54
C MET A 469 -8.66 8.06 13.34
N PRO A 470 -8.56 9.00 14.31
CA PRO A 470 -9.27 10.27 14.22
C PRO A 470 -8.90 11.15 13.02
N TRP A 471 -7.69 10.99 12.49
CA TRP A 471 -7.19 11.74 11.33
C TRP A 471 -7.55 11.11 9.99
N ALA A 472 -7.97 9.89 9.99
CA ALA A 472 -8.49 9.27 8.80
C ALA A 472 -10.00 9.49 8.79
N LEU A 473 -10.33 10.66 8.46
CA LEU A 473 -11.71 11.08 8.26
C LEU A 473 -12.22 10.44 6.99
N GLY A 474 -12.92 9.40 6.94
CA GLY A 474 -13.42 8.66 5.78
C GLY A 474 -13.60 9.42 4.45
N GLU A 475 -13.58 10.75 4.49
CA GLU A 475 -13.64 11.64 3.33
C GLU A 475 -12.41 11.56 2.44
N TYR A 476 -11.25 11.21 2.98
CA TYR A 476 -9.98 11.25 2.26
C TYR A 476 -9.43 9.89 1.92
N GLU A 477 -10.05 8.79 2.39
CA GLU A 477 -9.41 7.50 2.37
C GLU A 477 -10.36 6.34 2.11
N MET A 478 -9.94 5.44 1.23
CA MET A 478 -10.62 4.17 0.98
C MET A 478 -10.02 3.05 1.84
N ARG A 479 -10.38 3.01 3.12
CA ARG A 479 -9.87 2.01 4.06
C ARG A 479 -10.43 0.63 3.85
N TYR A 480 -11.57 0.56 3.18
CA TYR A 480 -12.42 -0.60 3.31
C TYR A 480 -13.01 -1.02 1.98
N ILE A 481 -12.21 -1.73 1.21
CA ILE A 481 -12.66 -2.28 -0.06
C ILE A 481 -12.73 -3.80 0.07
N ARG A 482 -13.94 -4.35 0.14
CA ARG A 482 -14.16 -5.79 0.21
C ARG A 482 -14.40 -6.35 -1.19
N THR A 483 -13.80 -7.50 -1.42
CA THR A 483 -14.15 -8.32 -2.57
C THR A 483 -15.53 -8.93 -2.33
N PRO A 484 -16.49 -8.78 -3.26
CA PRO A 484 -17.77 -9.44 -3.18
C PRO A 484 -17.64 -10.97 -3.06
N GLU A 485 -18.58 -11.59 -2.36
CA GLU A 485 -18.58 -13.01 -2.08
C GLU A 485 -18.58 -13.87 -3.36
N GLU A 486 -19.24 -13.39 -4.43
CA GLU A 486 -19.27 -14.03 -5.73
C GLU A 486 -17.92 -14.13 -6.44
N PHE A 487 -16.90 -13.44 -5.94
CA PHE A 487 -15.53 -13.49 -6.47
C PHE A 487 -14.59 -14.36 -5.63
N LYS A 488 -15.11 -15.08 -4.66
CA LYS A 488 -14.31 -16.06 -3.92
C LYS A 488 -13.60 -17.01 -4.88
N GLY A 489 -12.33 -17.26 -4.58
CA GLY A 489 -11.48 -18.10 -5.41
C GLY A 489 -10.89 -17.41 -6.65
N ARG A 490 -11.26 -16.15 -6.91
CA ARG A 490 -10.58 -15.27 -7.87
C ARG A 490 -9.61 -14.36 -7.13
N GLN A 491 -8.65 -13.80 -7.88
CA GLN A 491 -7.73 -12.79 -7.33
C GLN A 491 -7.95 -11.46 -8.04
N PRO A 492 -8.89 -10.63 -7.55
CA PRO A 492 -9.16 -9.33 -8.11
C PRO A 492 -8.03 -8.35 -7.77
N LEU A 493 -7.73 -7.43 -8.72
CA LEU A 493 -6.90 -6.26 -8.51
C LEU A 493 -7.67 -4.99 -8.85
N TRP A 494 -7.36 -3.92 -8.14
CA TRP A 494 -7.99 -2.62 -8.33
C TRP A 494 -7.45 -1.91 -9.55
N VAL A 495 -8.34 -1.27 -10.30
CA VAL A 495 -8.02 -0.36 -11.42
C VAL A 495 -8.83 0.93 -11.27
N ASN A 496 -8.37 2.02 -11.86
CA ASN A 496 -9.07 3.29 -11.91
C ASN A 496 -9.20 3.83 -13.33
N GLY A 497 -9.92 4.94 -13.48
CA GLY A 497 -10.15 5.57 -14.78
C GLY A 497 -8.86 5.90 -15.54
N ARG A 498 -7.81 6.33 -14.83
CA ARG A 498 -6.51 6.63 -15.43
C ARG A 498 -5.90 5.41 -16.14
N PHE A 499 -5.88 4.27 -15.47
CA PHE A 499 -5.34 3.04 -16.07
C PHE A 499 -6.24 2.50 -17.17
N LEU A 500 -7.56 2.63 -17.03
CA LEU A 500 -8.52 2.21 -18.07
C LEU A 500 -8.44 3.10 -19.33
N ALA A 501 -8.07 4.36 -19.20
CA ALA A 501 -7.90 5.26 -20.35
C ALA A 501 -6.86 4.75 -21.35
N ASP A 502 -5.76 4.20 -20.84
CA ASP A 502 -4.65 3.66 -21.64
C ASP A 502 -4.77 2.14 -21.91
N ALA A 503 -5.80 1.48 -21.36
CA ALA A 503 -6.01 0.06 -21.50
C ALA A 503 -6.55 -0.32 -22.89
N SER A 504 -6.33 -1.57 -23.30
CA SER A 504 -6.89 -2.17 -24.53
C SER A 504 -7.42 -3.57 -24.27
N TYR A 505 -8.44 -3.96 -25.02
CA TYR A 505 -9.00 -5.31 -24.92
C TYR A 505 -8.92 -6.02 -26.29
N HIS A 506 -8.21 -7.14 -26.34
CA HIS A 506 -8.07 -7.98 -27.51
C HIS A 506 -7.84 -9.45 -27.13
N ASP A 507 -8.28 -10.36 -27.97
CA ASP A 507 -8.11 -11.82 -27.78
C ASP A 507 -8.59 -12.35 -26.41
N GLY A 508 -9.60 -11.70 -25.81
CA GLY A 508 -10.16 -12.09 -24.53
C GLY A 508 -9.36 -11.57 -23.31
N ILE A 509 -8.43 -10.64 -23.52
CA ILE A 509 -7.55 -10.09 -22.47
C ILE A 509 -7.65 -8.56 -22.47
N LEU A 510 -7.87 -8.01 -21.29
CA LEU A 510 -7.71 -6.61 -20.97
C LEU A 510 -6.26 -6.38 -20.53
N GLU A 511 -5.48 -5.69 -21.34
CA GLU A 511 -4.17 -5.17 -20.93
C GLU A 511 -4.35 -3.80 -20.29
N CYS A 512 -3.92 -3.66 -19.03
CA CYS A 512 -4.11 -2.46 -18.24
C CYS A 512 -2.84 -2.19 -17.40
N GLY A 513 -2.06 -1.20 -17.77
CA GLY A 513 -0.70 -1.03 -17.28
C GLY A 513 0.15 -2.27 -17.58
N ASP A 514 0.83 -2.79 -16.56
CA ASP A 514 1.60 -4.04 -16.67
C ASP A 514 0.79 -5.29 -16.22
N ALA A 515 -0.49 -5.14 -15.94
CA ALA A 515 -1.41 -6.22 -15.56
C ALA A 515 -2.31 -6.65 -16.75
N SER A 516 -2.82 -7.87 -16.65
CA SER A 516 -3.77 -8.43 -17.63
C SER A 516 -4.96 -9.06 -16.92
N PHE A 517 -6.16 -8.83 -17.44
CA PHE A 517 -7.41 -9.31 -16.87
C PHE A 517 -8.31 -9.91 -17.96
N ARG A 518 -9.40 -10.53 -17.56
CA ARG A 518 -10.42 -11.08 -18.50
C ARG A 518 -11.72 -10.33 -18.47
N SER A 519 -11.97 -9.59 -17.39
CA SER A 519 -13.22 -8.86 -17.18
C SER A 519 -13.00 -7.70 -16.23
N LEU A 520 -13.98 -6.79 -16.22
CA LEU A 520 -14.03 -5.64 -15.32
C LEU A 520 -15.31 -5.69 -14.48
N TYR A 521 -15.15 -5.49 -13.18
CA TYR A 521 -16.24 -5.28 -12.24
C TYR A 521 -16.31 -3.80 -11.83
N VAL A 522 -17.51 -3.23 -11.90
CA VAL A 522 -17.82 -1.84 -11.56
C VAL A 522 -18.99 -1.84 -10.58
N ASP A 523 -18.72 -1.44 -9.34
CA ASP A 523 -19.70 -1.35 -8.24
C ASP A 523 -19.56 0.00 -7.55
N VAL A 524 -20.02 1.06 -8.21
CA VAL A 524 -19.90 2.43 -7.74
C VAL A 524 -21.21 3.17 -7.93
N ASP A 525 -21.49 4.12 -7.03
CA ASP A 525 -22.62 5.05 -7.15
C ASP A 525 -22.27 6.26 -8.03
N HIS A 526 -20.98 6.60 -8.10
CA HIS A 526 -20.47 7.71 -8.91
C HIS A 526 -19.34 7.24 -9.83
N LEU A 527 -19.39 7.68 -11.07
CA LEU A 527 -18.37 7.36 -12.07
C LEU A 527 -18.10 8.60 -12.92
N SER A 528 -16.86 9.03 -12.99
CA SER A 528 -16.46 10.18 -13.82
C SER A 528 -16.76 9.94 -15.30
N PHE A 529 -17.00 11.03 -16.04
CA PHE A 529 -17.25 10.98 -17.48
C PHE A 529 -16.11 10.28 -18.22
N GLU A 530 -14.86 10.60 -17.90
CA GLU A 530 -13.67 10.04 -18.52
C GLU A 530 -13.53 8.52 -18.25
N SER A 531 -13.93 8.09 -17.06
CA SER A 531 -13.95 6.67 -16.71
C SER A 531 -15.04 5.91 -17.46
N LEU A 532 -16.25 6.50 -17.56
CA LEU A 532 -17.35 5.94 -18.35
C LEU A 532 -16.97 5.82 -19.83
N GLU A 533 -16.34 6.84 -20.41
CA GLU A 533 -15.87 6.83 -21.79
C GLU A 533 -14.87 5.69 -22.04
N SER A 534 -13.94 5.51 -21.12
CA SER A 534 -12.94 4.43 -21.19
C SER A 534 -13.57 3.05 -21.08
N ILE A 535 -14.50 2.85 -20.15
CA ILE A 535 -15.21 1.59 -19.95
C ILE A 535 -16.08 1.28 -21.19
N LEU A 536 -16.81 2.26 -21.73
CA LEU A 536 -17.62 2.09 -22.94
C LEU A 536 -16.76 1.69 -24.14
N ARG A 537 -15.61 2.33 -24.32
CA ARG A 537 -14.66 1.99 -25.38
C ARG A 537 -14.21 0.54 -25.27
N LEU A 538 -13.75 0.13 -24.09
CA LEU A 538 -13.29 -1.24 -23.86
C LEU A 538 -14.44 -2.26 -23.99
N ALA A 539 -15.65 -1.92 -23.56
CA ALA A 539 -16.82 -2.78 -23.75
C ALA A 539 -17.18 -2.95 -25.24
N LYS A 540 -17.03 -1.89 -26.05
CA LYS A 540 -17.19 -1.97 -27.52
C LYS A 540 -16.10 -2.84 -28.18
N GLU A 541 -14.92 -2.92 -27.60
CA GLU A 541 -13.85 -3.86 -28.01
C GLU A 541 -14.17 -5.30 -27.61
N GLY A 542 -15.20 -5.52 -26.79
CA GLY A 542 -15.70 -6.84 -26.38
C GLY A 542 -15.40 -7.21 -24.92
N LEU A 543 -14.81 -6.31 -24.12
CA LEU A 543 -14.53 -6.57 -22.71
C LEU A 543 -15.82 -6.94 -21.95
N PRO A 544 -15.87 -8.09 -21.26
CA PRO A 544 -16.96 -8.40 -20.33
C PRO A 544 -16.94 -7.44 -19.14
N VAL A 545 -18.05 -6.71 -18.94
CA VAL A 545 -18.19 -5.75 -17.83
C VAL A 545 -19.37 -6.14 -16.95
N LEU A 546 -19.10 -6.33 -15.66
CA LEU A 546 -20.13 -6.52 -14.65
C LEU A 546 -20.42 -5.17 -13.97
N MET A 547 -21.60 -4.61 -14.25
CA MET A 547 -22.10 -3.37 -13.66
C MET A 547 -23.07 -3.71 -12.54
N SER A 548 -22.68 -3.57 -11.28
CA SER A 548 -23.57 -3.84 -10.14
C SER A 548 -24.61 -2.74 -9.92
N ARG A 549 -24.25 -1.52 -10.22
CA ARG A 549 -25.08 -0.31 -10.02
C ARG A 549 -25.13 0.52 -11.29
N ILE A 550 -26.07 1.44 -11.32
CA ILE A 550 -26.16 2.48 -12.35
C ILE A 550 -25.56 3.75 -11.76
N PRO A 551 -24.34 4.11 -12.11
CA PRO A 551 -23.67 5.27 -11.52
C PRO A 551 -24.23 6.58 -12.10
N ILE A 552 -23.99 7.65 -11.35
CA ILE A 552 -24.23 9.03 -11.79
C ILE A 552 -22.89 9.77 -11.94
N GLU A 553 -22.86 10.77 -12.79
CA GLU A 553 -21.68 11.61 -12.97
C GLU A 553 -21.46 12.50 -11.73
N PRO A 554 -20.28 12.50 -11.07
CA PRO A 554 -19.96 13.43 -9.99
C PRO A 554 -19.49 14.79 -10.53
N GLY A 555 -19.43 15.81 -9.64
CA GLY A 555 -18.97 17.15 -9.95
C GLY A 555 -20.08 18.10 -10.41
N VAL A 556 -19.82 19.40 -10.31
CA VAL A 556 -20.83 20.45 -10.60
C VAL A 556 -21.18 20.51 -12.09
N ARG A 557 -20.19 20.27 -12.94
CA ARG A 557 -20.39 20.25 -14.40
C ARG A 557 -20.61 18.84 -14.88
N LYS A 558 -21.79 18.58 -15.45
CA LYS A 558 -22.16 17.30 -16.03
C LYS A 558 -22.02 17.35 -17.57
N ASP A 559 -21.48 16.30 -18.15
CA ASP A 559 -21.44 16.17 -19.62
C ASP A 559 -22.80 15.69 -20.14
N LYS A 560 -23.34 16.39 -21.11
CA LYS A 560 -24.68 16.08 -21.68
C LYS A 560 -24.76 14.70 -22.34
N ARG A 561 -23.62 14.08 -22.64
CA ARG A 561 -23.53 12.76 -23.29
C ARG A 561 -23.52 11.62 -22.25
N TYR A 562 -23.35 11.93 -20.96
CA TYR A 562 -23.16 10.91 -19.92
C TYR A 562 -24.27 9.87 -19.90
N ASP A 563 -25.52 10.29 -19.83
CA ASP A 563 -26.68 9.39 -19.79
C ASP A 563 -26.83 8.56 -21.06
N GLU A 564 -26.55 9.15 -22.24
CA GLU A 564 -26.58 8.45 -23.52
C GLU A 564 -25.49 7.38 -23.58
N MET A 565 -24.28 7.69 -23.14
CA MET A 565 -23.16 6.76 -23.08
C MET A 565 -23.40 5.61 -22.09
N LEU A 566 -24.01 5.92 -20.93
CA LEU A 566 -24.36 4.93 -19.92
C LEU A 566 -25.45 3.99 -20.42
N MET A 567 -26.46 4.50 -21.13
CA MET A 567 -27.49 3.68 -21.80
C MET A 567 -26.87 2.81 -22.90
N GLU A 568 -25.95 3.35 -23.70
CA GLU A 568 -25.24 2.58 -24.72
C GLU A 568 -24.43 1.45 -24.08
N LEU A 569 -23.65 1.73 -23.04
CA LEU A 569 -22.88 0.74 -22.29
C LEU A 569 -23.77 -0.42 -21.81
N ASN A 570 -24.88 -0.09 -21.14
CA ASN A 570 -25.78 -1.10 -20.59
C ASN A 570 -26.55 -1.90 -21.68
N SER A 571 -26.56 -1.43 -22.94
CA SER A 571 -27.19 -2.14 -24.05
C SER A 571 -26.27 -3.19 -24.70
N LEU A 572 -24.99 -3.17 -24.42
CA LEU A 572 -24.02 -4.09 -25.01
C LEU A 572 -24.19 -5.51 -24.47
N PRO A 573 -24.07 -6.57 -25.34
CA PRO A 573 -24.33 -7.95 -24.93
C PRO A 573 -23.30 -8.52 -23.94
N ASN A 574 -22.13 -7.91 -23.84
CA ASN A 574 -21.04 -8.26 -22.93
C ASN A 574 -21.03 -7.38 -21.66
N VAL A 575 -22.09 -6.61 -21.44
CA VAL A 575 -22.30 -5.84 -20.19
C VAL A 575 -23.52 -6.43 -19.46
N SER A 576 -23.39 -6.68 -18.18
CA SER A 576 -24.45 -7.31 -17.38
C SER A 576 -24.31 -6.94 -15.90
N ASN A 577 -25.43 -7.03 -15.18
CA ASN A 577 -25.46 -6.99 -13.72
C ASN A 577 -25.43 -8.37 -13.06
N GLN A 578 -25.10 -9.42 -13.81
CA GLN A 578 -25.05 -10.79 -13.32
C GLN A 578 -23.63 -11.34 -13.40
N ALA A 579 -23.12 -11.90 -12.32
CA ALA A 579 -21.74 -12.40 -12.19
C ALA A 579 -21.36 -13.47 -13.24
N ARG A 580 -22.36 -14.15 -13.85
CA ARG A 580 -22.15 -15.11 -14.96
C ARG A 580 -21.48 -14.49 -16.21
N ILE A 581 -21.43 -13.17 -16.32
CA ILE A 581 -20.74 -12.48 -17.43
C ILE A 581 -19.23 -12.61 -17.32
N ILE A 582 -18.68 -12.89 -16.12
CA ILE A 582 -17.26 -13.05 -15.89
C ILE A 582 -16.79 -14.36 -16.51
N PRO A 583 -15.88 -14.32 -17.50
CA PRO A 583 -15.43 -15.51 -18.19
C PRO A 583 -14.52 -16.38 -17.34
N GLY A 584 -14.60 -17.67 -17.59
CA GLY A 584 -13.73 -18.67 -16.94
C GLY A 584 -14.13 -19.01 -15.52
N GLU A 585 -13.58 -20.11 -15.05
CA GLU A 585 -13.74 -20.57 -13.67
C GLU A 585 -12.77 -19.87 -12.73
N PRO A 586 -13.08 -19.72 -11.44
CA PRO A 586 -12.14 -19.18 -10.46
C PRO A 586 -10.90 -20.09 -10.32
N LEU A 587 -9.77 -19.50 -9.90
CA LEU A 587 -8.52 -20.23 -9.64
C LEU A 587 -8.72 -21.31 -8.56
N LEU A 588 -9.44 -20.95 -7.51
CA LEU A 588 -9.76 -21.83 -6.39
C LEU A 588 -11.28 -21.98 -6.25
N GLU A 589 -11.72 -23.16 -5.81
CA GLU A 589 -13.12 -23.41 -5.45
C GLU A 589 -13.17 -24.28 -4.22
N GLY A 590 -14.09 -24.02 -3.35
CA GLY A 590 -14.32 -24.80 -2.12
C GLY A 590 -15.20 -24.05 -1.15
N ASP A 591 -15.76 -24.78 -0.20
CA ASP A 591 -16.52 -24.21 0.91
C ASP A 591 -15.57 -23.50 1.89
N SER A 592 -15.89 -22.27 2.25
CA SER A 592 -15.09 -21.50 3.24
C SER A 592 -13.61 -21.42 2.87
N LEU A 593 -13.31 -20.98 1.64
CA LEU A 593 -11.93 -20.75 1.20
C LEU A 593 -11.22 -19.77 2.16
N PRO A 594 -9.97 -20.08 2.57
CA PRO A 594 -9.11 -19.09 3.19
C PRO A 594 -8.79 -17.95 2.23
N ASP A 595 -8.46 -16.78 2.75
CA ASP A 595 -7.88 -15.73 1.95
C ASP A 595 -6.56 -16.22 1.36
N PHE A 596 -6.27 -15.81 0.12
CA PHE A 596 -5.12 -16.30 -0.60
C PHE A 596 -4.49 -15.26 -1.52
N TRP A 597 -3.23 -15.50 -1.84
CA TRP A 597 -2.51 -14.75 -2.88
C TRP A 597 -1.73 -15.70 -3.77
N CYS A 598 -1.86 -15.53 -5.07
CA CYS A 598 -1.20 -16.35 -6.08
C CYS A 598 -0.14 -15.55 -6.84
N ARG A 599 1.03 -16.15 -6.99
CA ARG A 599 2.13 -15.68 -7.84
C ARG A 599 2.35 -16.65 -8.99
N VAL A 600 2.76 -16.11 -10.13
CA VAL A 600 3.06 -16.86 -11.35
C VAL A 600 4.53 -16.68 -11.70
N ASP A 601 5.27 -17.77 -11.78
CA ASP A 601 6.70 -17.79 -12.15
C ASP A 601 6.89 -18.82 -13.29
N GLY A 602 6.89 -18.32 -14.52
CA GLY A 602 6.80 -19.17 -15.71
C GLY A 602 5.52 -20.01 -15.70
N GLU A 603 5.66 -21.32 -15.69
CA GLU A 603 4.55 -22.27 -15.62
C GLU A 603 4.14 -22.69 -14.20
N THR A 604 4.85 -22.17 -13.19
CA THR A 604 4.60 -22.52 -11.79
C THR A 604 3.70 -21.48 -11.13
N LEU A 605 2.66 -21.94 -10.41
CA LEU A 605 1.90 -21.09 -9.50
C LEU A 605 2.38 -21.33 -8.06
N TYR A 606 2.51 -20.24 -7.30
CA TYR A 606 2.72 -20.27 -5.87
C TYR A 606 1.49 -19.66 -5.22
N ILE A 607 0.70 -20.47 -4.51
CA ILE A 607 -0.56 -20.05 -3.89
C ILE A 607 -0.37 -20.09 -2.39
N PHE A 608 -0.26 -18.91 -1.78
CA PHE A 608 -0.29 -18.77 -0.33
C PHE A 608 -1.74 -18.75 0.13
N LEU A 609 -2.09 -19.63 1.05
CA LEU A 609 -3.38 -19.71 1.72
C LEU A 609 -3.17 -19.30 3.18
N ALA A 610 -3.73 -18.17 3.57
CA ALA A 610 -3.65 -17.69 4.95
C ALA A 610 -4.27 -18.66 5.93
N ASN A 611 -3.92 -18.54 7.22
CA ASN A 611 -4.68 -19.22 8.26
C ASN A 611 -6.16 -18.81 8.18
N PRO A 612 -7.12 -19.73 8.26
CA PRO A 612 -8.55 -19.42 8.15
C PRO A 612 -9.09 -18.39 9.15
N HIS A 613 -8.39 -18.12 10.24
CA HIS A 613 -8.73 -17.07 11.20
C HIS A 613 -8.17 -15.68 10.82
N SER A 614 -7.18 -15.62 9.92
CA SER A 614 -6.57 -14.36 9.49
C SER A 614 -7.54 -13.41 8.82
N GLY A 615 -8.49 -13.91 8.03
CA GLY A 615 -9.52 -13.10 7.37
C GLY A 615 -10.55 -12.44 8.31
N LYS A 616 -10.42 -12.67 9.63
CA LYS A 616 -11.31 -12.14 10.67
C LYS A 616 -10.59 -11.22 11.66
N VAL A 617 -9.30 -10.97 11.46
CA VAL A 617 -8.57 -10.00 12.29
C VAL A 617 -9.13 -8.60 12.07
N SER A 618 -9.32 -7.88 13.17
CA SER A 618 -9.85 -6.51 13.16
C SER A 618 -9.19 -5.70 14.27
N TYR A 619 -9.13 -4.40 14.11
CA TYR A 619 -8.64 -3.50 15.14
C TYR A 619 -9.76 -3.07 16.11
N PRO A 620 -9.49 -2.98 17.42
CA PRO A 620 -8.35 -3.57 18.13
C PRO A 620 -8.43 -5.09 18.13
N MET A 621 -7.29 -5.77 18.04
CA MET A 621 -7.24 -7.23 18.12
C MET A 621 -7.42 -7.69 19.55
N GLU A 622 -8.22 -8.74 19.75
CA GLU A 622 -8.35 -9.37 21.07
C GLU A 622 -7.04 -10.07 21.44
N TYR A 623 -6.56 -9.85 22.65
CA TYR A 623 -5.33 -10.48 23.14
C TYR A 623 -5.48 -11.99 23.23
N GLY A 624 -4.61 -12.73 22.58
CA GLY A 624 -4.71 -14.19 22.50
C GLY A 624 -5.75 -14.68 21.49
N TYR A 625 -6.13 -13.86 20.52
CA TYR A 625 -7.11 -14.22 19.48
C TYR A 625 -6.75 -15.51 18.73
N TYR A 626 -5.45 -15.79 18.52
CA TYR A 626 -4.97 -17.03 17.89
C TYR A 626 -5.43 -18.31 18.61
N LEU A 627 -5.74 -18.25 19.91
CA LEU A 627 -6.23 -19.40 20.66
C LEU A 627 -7.63 -19.88 20.24
N LYS A 628 -8.36 -19.05 19.48
CA LYS A 628 -9.66 -19.44 18.91
C LYS A 628 -9.51 -20.36 17.70
N ASP A 629 -8.29 -20.48 17.16
CA ASP A 629 -8.00 -21.36 16.05
C ASP A 629 -7.87 -22.82 16.54
N ALA A 630 -8.90 -23.60 16.33
CA ALA A 630 -8.92 -25.05 16.64
C ALA A 630 -8.33 -25.90 15.51
N GLY A 631 -7.88 -25.28 14.41
CA GLY A 631 -7.56 -25.96 13.18
C GLY A 631 -8.81 -26.40 12.42
N CYS A 632 -8.64 -26.77 11.17
CA CYS A 632 -9.73 -27.28 10.33
C CYS A 632 -9.22 -28.00 9.09
N SER A 633 -10.03 -28.89 8.54
CA SER A 633 -9.78 -29.47 7.22
C SER A 633 -10.60 -28.76 6.16
N ARG A 634 -10.02 -28.57 4.99
CA ARG A 634 -10.66 -27.96 3.80
C ARG A 634 -10.40 -28.81 2.57
N GLU A 635 -11.42 -28.97 1.76
CA GLU A 635 -11.28 -29.51 0.40
C GLU A 635 -11.34 -28.34 -0.58
N ILE A 636 -10.28 -28.15 -1.35
CA ILE A 636 -10.12 -27.04 -2.26
C ILE A 636 -9.81 -27.60 -3.66
N THR A 637 -10.58 -27.20 -4.65
CA THR A 637 -10.25 -27.46 -6.05
C THR A 637 -9.34 -26.34 -6.55
N VAL A 638 -8.17 -26.71 -7.05
CA VAL A 638 -7.23 -25.80 -7.72
C VAL A 638 -7.32 -26.00 -9.22
N ARG A 639 -7.55 -24.92 -9.96
CA ARG A 639 -7.59 -24.97 -11.43
C ARG A 639 -6.29 -24.44 -12.01
N HIS A 640 -5.63 -25.29 -12.76
CA HIS A 640 -4.32 -24.96 -13.37
C HIS A 640 -4.09 -25.80 -14.63
N HIS A 641 -3.37 -25.24 -15.59
CA HIS A 641 -2.95 -25.93 -16.84
C HIS A 641 -4.08 -26.72 -17.54
N GLY A 642 -5.32 -26.19 -17.50
CA GLY A 642 -6.48 -26.84 -18.08
C GLY A 642 -7.01 -28.06 -17.30
N LYS A 643 -6.54 -28.26 -16.06
CA LYS A 643 -6.97 -29.31 -15.14
C LYS A 643 -7.65 -28.71 -13.91
N SER A 644 -8.47 -29.53 -13.24
CA SER A 644 -8.99 -29.27 -11.92
C SER A 644 -8.51 -30.38 -10.99
N GLU A 645 -7.80 -30.00 -9.93
CA GLU A 645 -7.22 -30.96 -8.98
C GLU A 645 -7.73 -30.65 -7.58
N ILE A 646 -8.26 -31.68 -6.90
CA ILE A 646 -8.82 -31.55 -5.54
C ILE A 646 -7.69 -31.78 -4.54
N CYS A 647 -7.53 -30.84 -3.63
CA CYS A 647 -6.57 -30.90 -2.51
C CYS A 647 -7.33 -30.95 -1.18
N SER A 648 -7.10 -31.99 -0.39
CA SER A 648 -7.52 -32.02 1.01
C SER A 648 -6.41 -31.41 1.86
N LEU A 649 -6.69 -30.29 2.52
CA LEU A 649 -5.75 -29.53 3.31
C LEU A 649 -6.17 -29.52 4.78
N ASP A 650 -5.28 -30.01 5.64
CA ASP A 650 -5.43 -29.89 7.08
C ASP A 650 -4.66 -28.66 7.58
N PHE A 651 -5.37 -27.70 8.13
CA PHE A 651 -4.80 -26.56 8.84
C PHE A 651 -4.77 -26.88 10.33
N LYS A 652 -3.58 -27.06 10.87
CA LYS A 652 -3.39 -27.11 12.33
C LYS A 652 -3.56 -25.70 12.90
N PRO A 653 -3.81 -25.57 14.23
CA PRO A 653 -3.85 -24.26 14.86
C PRO A 653 -2.60 -23.43 14.51
N GLY A 654 -2.82 -22.19 14.07
CA GLY A 654 -1.78 -21.27 13.65
C GLY A 654 -1.16 -21.54 12.27
N GLU A 655 -1.57 -22.60 11.55
CA GLU A 655 -0.94 -22.98 10.29
C GLU A 655 -1.55 -22.24 9.09
N SER A 656 -0.67 -21.84 8.16
CA SER A 656 -0.99 -21.40 6.80
C SER A 656 -0.39 -22.37 5.80
N LYS A 657 -0.76 -22.33 4.54
CA LYS A 657 -0.26 -23.24 3.52
C LYS A 657 0.34 -22.44 2.35
N LEU A 658 1.36 -22.98 1.74
CA LEU A 658 1.86 -22.53 0.46
C LEU A 658 1.86 -23.73 -0.50
N LEU A 659 1.09 -23.61 -1.57
CA LEU A 659 1.01 -24.61 -2.61
C LEU A 659 1.93 -24.20 -3.78
N LYS A 660 2.77 -25.12 -4.20
CA LYS A 660 3.49 -25.03 -5.46
C LYS A 660 2.79 -25.91 -6.47
N VAL A 661 2.23 -25.29 -7.50
CA VAL A 661 1.44 -25.92 -8.54
C VAL A 661 2.23 -25.92 -9.84
N THR A 662 2.44 -27.10 -10.42
CA THR A 662 3.16 -27.33 -11.68
C THR A 662 2.32 -28.19 -12.62
N ARG A 663 2.79 -28.45 -13.83
CA ARG A 663 2.12 -29.40 -14.74
C ARG A 663 2.03 -30.82 -14.18
N ASP A 664 2.98 -31.19 -13.29
CA ASP A 664 3.08 -32.54 -12.73
C ASP A 664 2.16 -32.74 -11.52
N GLY A 665 1.62 -31.65 -10.96
CA GLY A 665 0.70 -31.67 -9.81
C GLY A 665 1.01 -30.61 -8.75
N ILE A 666 0.36 -30.75 -7.61
CA ILE A 666 0.39 -29.83 -6.50
C ILE A 666 1.23 -30.38 -5.35
N THR A 667 2.12 -29.57 -4.81
CA THR A 667 2.92 -29.89 -3.63
C THR A 667 2.83 -28.79 -2.59
N SER A 668 2.88 -29.13 -1.31
CA SER A 668 2.95 -28.15 -0.23
C SER A 668 4.41 -27.80 0.07
N VAL A 669 4.64 -26.51 0.32
CA VAL A 669 5.94 -25.98 0.76
C VAL A 669 5.89 -25.84 2.29
N ASP A 670 6.94 -26.29 2.96
CA ASP A 670 7.10 -26.07 4.40
C ASP A 670 7.46 -24.59 4.65
N LEU A 671 6.65 -23.91 5.44
CA LEU A 671 6.84 -22.51 5.79
C LEU A 671 7.69 -22.31 7.06
N GLY A 672 8.03 -23.38 7.75
CA GLY A 672 8.94 -23.37 8.91
C GLY A 672 8.34 -22.75 10.18
N TYR A 673 7.02 -22.61 10.30
CA TYR A 673 6.38 -22.10 11.51
C TYR A 673 6.21 -23.20 12.56
N ASP A 674 6.69 -22.96 13.79
CA ASP A 674 6.44 -23.84 14.94
C ASP A 674 5.37 -23.22 15.85
N PRO A 675 4.22 -23.88 16.07
CA PRO A 675 3.17 -23.38 16.96
C PRO A 675 3.63 -23.09 18.40
N LYS A 676 4.75 -23.66 18.85
CA LYS A 676 5.34 -23.36 20.16
C LYS A 676 5.78 -21.89 20.29
N TRP A 677 6.02 -21.21 19.20
CA TRP A 677 6.39 -19.79 19.21
C TRP A 677 5.20 -18.87 19.48
N SER A 678 3.96 -19.35 19.37
CA SER A 678 2.75 -18.53 19.48
C SER A 678 2.67 -17.71 20.77
N GLY A 679 3.34 -18.15 21.82
CA GLY A 679 3.30 -17.52 23.14
C GLY A 679 2.21 -18.10 24.04
N THR A 680 2.07 -17.56 25.22
CA THR A 680 1.00 -17.88 26.16
C THR A 680 0.50 -16.56 26.77
N PRO A 681 -0.80 -16.27 26.73
CA PRO A 681 -1.35 -15.10 27.38
C PRO A 681 -0.93 -15.03 28.85
N ARG A 682 -0.61 -13.84 29.30
CA ARG A 682 -0.38 -13.53 30.72
C ARG A 682 -1.65 -12.93 31.30
N ASP A 683 -2.00 -13.31 32.53
CA ASP A 683 -3.15 -12.79 33.27
C ASP A 683 -3.00 -11.30 33.59
#